data_7c6207009015a932aeff2587cec173f5
#
_entry.id   7c6207009015a932aeff2587cec173f5
#
_cell.length_a   1.000
_cell.length_b   1.000
_cell.length_c   1.000
_cell.angle_alpha   90.00
_cell.angle_beta   90.00
_cell.angle_gamma   90.00
#
_symmetry.space_group_name_H-M   'P 1'
#
loop_
_entity.id
_entity.type
_entity.pdbx_description
1 polymer ?
#
loop_
_entity_poly.entity_id
_entity_poly.type
_entity_poly.pdbx_seq_one_letter_code
_entity_poly.pdbx_strand_id
1 'polypeptide(L)'
;MSKVETLTLLLTDLVDSTQLISELGDAAAAALMARHDRLARDLLVRFGGREIDKSDGFLFLFDEAADAVAYALAYHGELRRLSAERGRTLAARAGLHTGEVRLLQNRADDVARGAKPIEVEGIAKATAARVMTVALGGQTLLTASAAVALGPGPELVSHGHYRLKGLAEPIELFEAVAVGGEPQRPPPDSPKVYRVTWTAGGWRLAREVPNNLGPERVRFFGRQAELFALAEAFGEGASLVSLVGPGGAGKTHAATQYARAWLGDWPGGAWFCDLSEARDAIMAVSALGRCLGVPLEVGDPAETLGEALGHRGRMLLLLDNVEQIVGAVGPLLGRLMARAPQVGWLVTSRQRLDLRGERVIALDPLATPEPSAGLDLLREEPAIALFVDRALAVAPNFRLDADNAADVARLVALLDGLPLALELAAARVRVLPPRRILERMSKRFDLLRDQRGRGVARQSTLKGAIDWSWELLAPAERAALAQCAVFEGSFDLEAAEAVLELSAWPDAPMALDLVESLVDKCLLRALLQTDGEPRFALFRSIQDYAHEKLDDLSAVADPEGEPATGPAARAEAALRHARHFAAWGQPEALSALRGPDQRARRRRLAADLDNVVAASRRAAALGEGTVAAEAALGALALLQTVGPLGLAEQIAEAALSALAPGP
;
A
#
# COMPACT_ATOMS: atom_id res chain seq x y z
N MET A 1 44.00 -21.24 -25.79
CA MET A 1 43.90 -20.08 -26.72
C MET A 1 42.91 -19.13 -26.10
N SER A 2 43.22 -17.84 -26.08
CA SER A 2 42.26 -16.84 -25.58
C SER A 2 41.47 -16.25 -26.75
N LYS A 3 40.11 -16.24 -26.62
CA LYS A 3 39.20 -15.65 -27.58
C LYS A 3 38.51 -14.45 -26.92
N VAL A 4 38.44 -13.33 -27.59
CA VAL A 4 37.70 -12.14 -27.15
C VAL A 4 36.35 -12.15 -27.86
N GLU A 5 35.25 -12.07 -27.07
CA GLU A 5 33.87 -12.09 -27.58
C GLU A 5 33.05 -11.07 -26.80
N THR A 6 32.04 -10.49 -27.47
CA THR A 6 31.02 -9.70 -26.76
C THR A 6 29.90 -10.63 -26.34
N LEU A 7 29.72 -10.79 -25.03
CA LEU A 7 28.74 -11.69 -24.43
C LEU A 7 27.96 -10.99 -23.32
N THR A 8 26.82 -11.55 -22.97
CA THR A 8 26.04 -11.12 -21.80
C THR A 8 26.37 -12.01 -20.61
N LEU A 9 26.85 -11.38 -19.55
CA LEU A 9 27.14 -12.02 -18.27
C LEU A 9 25.94 -11.80 -17.34
N LEU A 10 25.50 -12.88 -16.73
CA LEU A 10 24.52 -12.86 -15.64
C LEU A 10 25.16 -13.44 -14.38
N LEU A 11 25.15 -12.64 -13.33
CA LEU A 11 25.49 -13.12 -11.99
C LEU A 11 24.25 -13.14 -11.13
N THR A 12 24.11 -14.19 -10.34
CA THR A 12 23.05 -14.34 -9.35
C THR A 12 23.62 -14.64 -7.97
N ASP A 13 22.89 -14.25 -6.92
CA ASP A 13 23.25 -14.53 -5.52
C ASP A 13 21.97 -14.69 -4.70
N LEU A 14 21.93 -15.68 -3.80
CA LEU A 14 20.80 -15.89 -2.90
C LEU A 14 20.88 -14.92 -1.72
N VAL A 15 19.79 -14.20 -1.49
CA VAL A 15 19.66 -13.27 -0.35
C VAL A 15 19.66 -14.06 0.95
N ASP A 16 20.46 -13.59 1.92
CA ASP A 16 20.55 -14.14 3.28
C ASP A 16 20.84 -15.66 3.35
N SER A 17 21.57 -16.19 2.36
CA SER A 17 21.91 -17.62 2.25
C SER A 17 22.58 -18.19 3.52
N THR A 18 23.46 -17.43 4.17
CA THR A 18 24.12 -17.82 5.42
C THR A 18 23.14 -17.94 6.59
N GLN A 19 22.20 -17.02 6.70
CA GLN A 19 21.14 -17.08 7.73
C GLN A 19 20.23 -18.29 7.48
N LEU A 20 19.85 -18.52 6.22
CA LEU A 20 19.04 -19.66 5.80
C LEU A 20 19.70 -20.99 6.20
N ILE A 21 21.02 -21.14 5.97
CA ILE A 21 21.78 -22.32 6.37
C ILE A 21 21.77 -22.48 7.89
N SER A 22 22.00 -21.40 8.63
CA SER A 22 22.00 -21.42 10.10
C SER A 22 20.64 -21.84 10.70
N GLU A 23 19.55 -21.45 10.06
CA GLU A 23 18.18 -21.77 10.54
C GLU A 23 17.73 -23.19 10.18
N LEU A 24 18.17 -23.73 9.02
CA LEU A 24 17.79 -25.07 8.55
C LEU A 24 18.64 -26.18 9.14
N GLY A 25 19.87 -25.86 9.50
CA GLY A 25 20.93 -26.84 9.76
C GLY A 25 21.50 -27.43 8.47
N ASP A 26 22.74 -27.95 8.56
CA ASP A 26 23.55 -28.31 7.39
C ASP A 26 22.89 -29.31 6.42
N ALA A 27 22.24 -30.35 6.94
CA ALA A 27 21.66 -31.40 6.09
C ALA A 27 20.43 -30.89 5.29
N ALA A 28 19.53 -30.15 5.92
CA ALA A 28 18.34 -29.62 5.25
C ALA A 28 18.72 -28.48 4.27
N ALA A 29 19.68 -27.65 4.66
CA ALA A 29 20.23 -26.62 3.80
C ALA A 29 20.91 -27.22 2.55
N ALA A 30 21.73 -28.25 2.70
CA ALA A 30 22.36 -28.93 1.57
C ALA A 30 21.34 -29.54 0.59
N ALA A 31 20.26 -30.14 1.11
CA ALA A 31 19.18 -30.66 0.26
C ALA A 31 18.43 -29.54 -0.50
N LEU A 32 18.18 -28.40 0.14
CA LEU A 32 17.57 -27.25 -0.48
C LEU A 32 18.48 -26.64 -1.56
N MET A 33 19.76 -26.45 -1.26
CA MET A 33 20.74 -25.92 -2.22
C MET A 33 20.91 -26.85 -3.44
N ALA A 34 20.94 -28.20 -3.23
CA ALA A 34 21.01 -29.14 -4.33
C ALA A 34 19.78 -29.03 -5.27
N ARG A 35 18.59 -28.81 -4.72
CA ARG A 35 17.37 -28.59 -5.51
C ARG A 35 17.39 -27.24 -6.23
N HIS A 36 17.80 -26.18 -5.55
CA HIS A 36 18.01 -24.86 -6.14
C HIS A 36 19.00 -24.93 -7.32
N ASP A 37 20.15 -25.57 -7.15
CA ASP A 37 21.16 -25.72 -8.19
C ASP A 37 20.65 -26.51 -9.40
N ARG A 38 19.84 -27.53 -9.15
CA ARG A 38 19.20 -28.30 -10.22
C ARG A 38 18.26 -27.45 -11.02
N LEU A 39 17.39 -26.72 -10.33
CA LEU A 39 16.43 -25.80 -10.94
C LEU A 39 17.14 -24.73 -11.80
N ALA A 40 18.20 -24.10 -11.28
CA ALA A 40 18.99 -23.11 -12.00
C ALA A 40 19.59 -23.68 -13.30
N ARG A 41 20.13 -24.93 -13.25
CA ARG A 41 20.73 -25.60 -14.40
C ARG A 41 19.70 -26.07 -15.42
N ASP A 42 18.54 -26.55 -14.98
CA ASP A 42 17.46 -26.96 -15.88
C ASP A 42 16.92 -25.76 -16.68
N LEU A 43 16.79 -24.59 -16.05
CA LEU A 43 16.47 -23.35 -16.73
C LEU A 43 17.59 -22.93 -17.68
N LEU A 44 18.87 -23.06 -17.29
CA LEU A 44 20.00 -22.64 -18.12
C LEU A 44 20.00 -23.37 -19.47
N VAL A 45 19.70 -24.67 -19.47
CA VAL A 45 19.57 -25.47 -20.70
C VAL A 45 18.46 -24.94 -21.59
N ARG A 46 17.33 -24.53 -21.00
CA ARG A 46 16.17 -24.00 -21.72
C ARG A 46 16.46 -22.67 -22.43
N PHE A 47 17.28 -21.82 -21.82
CA PHE A 47 17.62 -20.48 -22.33
C PHE A 47 19.00 -20.42 -23.01
N GLY A 48 19.64 -21.54 -23.29
CA GLY A 48 20.88 -21.60 -24.05
C GLY A 48 22.11 -21.00 -23.38
N GLY A 49 22.09 -20.81 -22.06
CA GLY A 49 23.19 -20.25 -21.31
C GLY A 49 24.28 -21.26 -20.97
N ARG A 50 25.46 -20.77 -20.58
CA ARG A 50 26.63 -21.57 -20.18
C ARG A 50 27.02 -21.26 -18.73
N GLU A 51 27.09 -22.29 -17.86
CA GLU A 51 27.63 -22.13 -16.50
C GLU A 51 29.16 -22.03 -16.54
N ILE A 52 29.69 -20.97 -15.96
CA ILE A 52 31.13 -20.71 -15.87
C ILE A 52 31.64 -20.94 -14.46
N ASP A 53 30.86 -20.51 -13.48
CA ASP A 53 31.25 -20.59 -12.08
C ASP A 53 30.03 -20.74 -11.18
N LYS A 54 30.25 -21.48 -10.08
CA LYS A 54 29.33 -21.54 -8.96
C LYS A 54 30.12 -21.48 -7.66
N SER A 55 29.91 -20.43 -6.89
CA SER A 55 30.38 -20.30 -5.50
C SER A 55 29.17 -20.09 -4.59
N ASP A 56 28.99 -18.93 -4.01
CA ASP A 56 27.79 -18.55 -3.26
C ASP A 56 26.60 -18.24 -4.20
N GLY A 57 26.88 -17.94 -5.48
CA GLY A 57 25.93 -17.72 -6.56
C GLY A 57 26.44 -18.28 -7.88
N PHE A 58 25.74 -18.00 -8.96
CA PHE A 58 26.10 -18.47 -10.30
C PHE A 58 26.69 -17.34 -11.16
N LEU A 59 27.65 -17.69 -12.00
CA LEU A 59 28.09 -16.91 -13.15
C LEU A 59 27.70 -17.65 -14.43
N PHE A 60 26.82 -17.05 -15.20
CA PHE A 60 26.39 -17.57 -16.50
C PHE A 60 26.82 -16.65 -17.63
N LEU A 61 27.03 -17.23 -18.81
CA LEU A 61 27.24 -16.54 -20.07
C LEU A 61 26.11 -16.86 -21.04
N PHE A 62 25.68 -15.84 -21.76
CA PHE A 62 24.69 -15.94 -22.83
C PHE A 62 25.23 -15.22 -24.08
N ASP A 63 24.91 -15.76 -25.25
CA ASP A 63 25.27 -15.11 -26.51
C ASP A 63 24.33 -13.90 -26.75
N GLU A 64 23.06 -13.99 -26.33
CA GLU A 64 22.07 -12.92 -26.46
C GLU A 64 21.61 -12.39 -25.09
N ALA A 65 21.41 -11.06 -25.00
CA ALA A 65 20.92 -10.41 -23.78
C ALA A 65 19.46 -10.81 -23.48
N ALA A 66 18.65 -11.07 -24.49
CA ALA A 66 17.27 -11.46 -24.35
C ALA A 66 17.14 -12.80 -23.61
N ASP A 67 17.97 -13.77 -23.91
CA ASP A 67 17.96 -15.07 -23.26
C ASP A 67 18.41 -14.97 -21.80
N ALA A 68 19.40 -14.12 -21.51
CA ALA A 68 19.87 -13.86 -20.16
C ALA A 68 18.77 -13.22 -19.29
N VAL A 69 18.03 -12.26 -19.81
CA VAL A 69 16.92 -11.60 -19.09
C VAL A 69 15.76 -12.57 -18.92
N ALA A 70 15.37 -13.30 -19.96
CA ALA A 70 14.32 -14.31 -19.88
C ALA A 70 14.63 -15.39 -18.85
N TYR A 71 15.89 -15.84 -18.80
CA TYR A 71 16.39 -16.73 -17.76
C TYR A 71 16.21 -16.13 -16.37
N ALA A 72 16.69 -14.91 -16.14
CA ALA A 72 16.63 -14.26 -14.82
C ALA A 72 15.19 -14.10 -14.30
N LEU A 73 14.27 -13.67 -15.15
CA LEU A 73 12.85 -13.52 -14.81
C LEU A 73 12.20 -14.89 -14.52
N ALA A 74 12.49 -15.92 -15.33
CA ALA A 74 12.01 -17.27 -15.07
C ALA A 74 12.60 -17.85 -13.77
N TYR A 75 13.88 -17.60 -13.50
CA TYR A 75 14.57 -18.04 -12.29
C TYR A 75 13.93 -17.45 -11.02
N HIS A 76 13.60 -16.16 -11.01
CA HIS A 76 12.85 -15.56 -9.91
C HIS A 76 11.45 -16.18 -9.75
N GLY A 77 10.78 -16.50 -10.86
CA GLY A 77 9.49 -17.20 -10.85
C GLY A 77 9.56 -18.57 -10.19
N GLU A 78 10.56 -19.36 -10.54
CA GLU A 78 10.75 -20.69 -9.96
C GLU A 78 11.23 -20.65 -8.50
N LEU A 79 12.02 -19.63 -8.11
CA LEU A 79 12.37 -19.42 -6.70
C LEU A 79 11.13 -19.10 -5.85
N ARG A 80 10.19 -18.30 -6.36
CA ARG A 80 8.90 -18.06 -5.68
C ARG A 80 8.10 -19.34 -5.49
N ARG A 81 8.05 -20.21 -6.53
CA ARG A 81 7.37 -21.52 -6.42
C ARG A 81 8.06 -22.42 -5.38
N LEU A 82 9.40 -22.49 -5.41
CA LEU A 82 10.16 -23.24 -4.45
C LEU A 82 9.98 -22.71 -3.02
N SER A 83 9.86 -21.39 -2.86
CA SER A 83 9.52 -20.72 -1.60
C SER A 83 8.16 -21.19 -1.08
N ALA A 84 7.13 -21.16 -1.91
CA ALA A 84 5.78 -21.59 -1.56
C ALA A 84 5.71 -23.06 -1.15
N GLU A 85 6.44 -23.95 -1.86
CA GLU A 85 6.50 -25.38 -1.52
C GLU A 85 7.20 -25.68 -0.20
N ARG A 86 8.10 -24.81 0.24
CA ARG A 86 8.97 -25.05 1.40
C ARG A 86 8.66 -24.20 2.61
N GLY A 87 7.73 -23.27 2.48
CA GLY A 87 7.36 -22.40 3.57
C GLY A 87 8.43 -21.42 4.02
N ARG A 88 9.29 -21.00 3.09
CA ARG A 88 10.39 -20.07 3.37
C ARG A 88 10.69 -19.24 2.14
N THR A 89 10.86 -17.95 2.33
CA THR A 89 11.21 -17.02 1.26
C THR A 89 12.62 -17.29 0.74
N LEU A 90 12.70 -17.67 -0.53
CA LEU A 90 13.96 -17.78 -1.29
C LEU A 90 13.93 -16.69 -2.35
N ALA A 91 14.82 -15.74 -2.24
CA ALA A 91 14.97 -14.68 -3.23
C ALA A 91 16.42 -14.60 -3.70
N ALA A 92 16.62 -14.34 -4.97
CA ALA A 92 17.95 -14.10 -5.52
C ALA A 92 18.06 -12.66 -6.02
N ARG A 93 19.29 -12.16 -6.08
CA ARG A 93 19.68 -10.95 -6.80
C ARG A 93 20.17 -11.37 -8.18
N ALA A 94 19.88 -10.57 -9.21
CA ALA A 94 20.39 -10.81 -10.55
C ALA A 94 21.00 -9.53 -11.13
N GLY A 95 22.21 -9.62 -11.67
CA GLY A 95 22.91 -8.49 -12.31
C GLY A 95 23.46 -8.88 -13.68
N LEU A 96 23.08 -8.11 -14.71
CA LEU A 96 23.46 -8.34 -16.10
C LEU A 96 24.34 -7.22 -16.67
N HIS A 97 25.32 -7.63 -17.44
CA HIS A 97 26.15 -6.72 -18.23
C HIS A 97 26.53 -7.37 -19.56
N THR A 98 26.39 -6.62 -20.65
CA THR A 98 26.88 -7.03 -21.98
C THR A 98 28.16 -6.28 -22.30
N GLY A 99 29.21 -7.01 -22.60
CA GLY A 99 30.51 -6.42 -22.90
C GLY A 99 31.55 -7.42 -23.38
N GLU A 100 32.74 -6.93 -23.72
CA GLU A 100 33.84 -7.78 -24.13
C GLU A 100 34.37 -8.62 -22.97
N VAL A 101 34.50 -9.92 -23.23
CA VAL A 101 35.09 -10.89 -22.31
C VAL A 101 36.20 -11.67 -22.99
N ARG A 102 37.22 -12.02 -22.23
CA ARG A 102 38.25 -12.94 -22.66
C ARG A 102 37.97 -14.32 -22.09
N LEU A 103 37.72 -15.27 -22.97
CA LEU A 103 37.53 -16.67 -22.60
C LEU A 103 38.89 -17.39 -22.62
N LEU A 104 39.28 -17.94 -21.48
CA LEU A 104 40.49 -18.74 -21.31
C LEU A 104 40.10 -20.22 -21.18
N GLN A 105 40.51 -21.04 -22.12
CA GLN A 105 40.41 -22.49 -22.01
C GLN A 105 41.63 -23.04 -21.25
N ASN A 106 41.39 -23.66 -20.11
CA ASN A 106 42.41 -24.33 -19.33
C ASN A 106 42.82 -25.67 -20.00
N ARG A 107 44.04 -26.10 -19.75
CA ARG A 107 44.56 -27.39 -20.27
C ARG A 107 43.84 -28.52 -19.58
N ALA A 108 43.66 -29.64 -20.29
CA ALA A 108 43.01 -30.83 -19.75
C ALA A 108 43.65 -31.31 -18.44
N ASP A 109 45.00 -31.22 -18.31
CA ASP A 109 45.72 -31.58 -17.11
C ASP A 109 45.42 -30.66 -15.92
N ASP A 110 45.23 -29.39 -16.15
CA ASP A 110 44.88 -28.44 -15.10
C ASP A 110 43.42 -28.63 -14.67
N VAL A 111 42.52 -28.92 -15.61
CA VAL A 111 41.13 -29.29 -15.33
C VAL A 111 41.05 -30.57 -14.51
N ALA A 112 41.87 -31.58 -14.82
CA ALA A 112 41.97 -32.82 -14.03
C ALA A 112 42.47 -32.58 -12.59
N ARG A 113 43.18 -31.46 -12.34
CA ARG A 113 43.64 -31.02 -11.01
C ARG A 113 42.69 -30.08 -10.31
N GLY A 114 41.50 -29.80 -10.89
CA GLY A 114 40.46 -28.99 -10.29
C GLY A 114 40.34 -27.57 -10.85
N ALA A 115 41.08 -27.21 -11.90
CA ALA A 115 40.84 -25.94 -12.61
C ALA A 115 39.53 -26.01 -13.39
N LYS A 116 38.86 -24.85 -13.56
CA LYS A 116 37.65 -24.75 -14.38
C LYS A 116 37.99 -24.98 -15.85
N PRO A 117 37.14 -25.66 -16.63
CA PRO A 117 37.39 -25.86 -18.07
C PRO A 117 37.53 -24.54 -18.84
N ILE A 118 36.70 -23.53 -18.47
CA ILE A 118 36.68 -22.19 -19.06
C ILE A 118 36.70 -21.15 -17.93
N GLU A 119 37.55 -20.16 -18.07
CA GLU A 119 37.57 -18.98 -17.20
C GLU A 119 37.23 -17.71 -18.00
N VAL A 120 36.58 -16.75 -17.32
CA VAL A 120 36.20 -15.49 -17.89
C VAL A 120 36.97 -14.36 -17.23
N GLU A 121 37.74 -13.64 -18.03
CA GLU A 121 38.48 -12.46 -17.62
C GLU A 121 37.92 -11.18 -18.29
N GLY A 122 38.14 -10.04 -17.65
CA GLY A 122 37.75 -8.73 -18.16
C GLY A 122 36.92 -7.92 -17.19
N ILE A 123 36.78 -6.65 -17.50
CA ILE A 123 36.05 -5.68 -16.68
C ILE A 123 34.54 -6.01 -16.65
N ALA A 124 34.03 -6.66 -17.70
CA ALA A 124 32.64 -7.05 -17.84
C ALA A 124 32.16 -7.94 -16.69
N LYS A 125 32.99 -8.92 -16.27
CA LYS A 125 32.69 -9.79 -15.11
C LYS A 125 32.58 -8.97 -13.82
N ALA A 126 33.53 -8.06 -13.59
CA ALA A 126 33.53 -7.22 -12.41
C ALA A 126 32.33 -6.25 -12.41
N THR A 127 31.91 -5.76 -13.58
CA THR A 127 30.75 -4.87 -13.74
C THR A 127 29.46 -5.62 -13.39
N ALA A 128 29.22 -6.79 -14.00
CA ALA A 128 28.03 -7.60 -13.72
C ALA A 128 27.94 -7.98 -12.23
N ALA A 129 29.08 -8.36 -11.60
CA ALA A 129 29.11 -8.67 -10.18
C ALA A 129 28.73 -7.48 -9.29
N ARG A 130 29.16 -6.26 -9.65
CA ARG A 130 28.80 -5.06 -8.90
C ARG A 130 27.32 -4.71 -9.06
N VAL A 131 26.79 -4.84 -10.27
CA VAL A 131 25.36 -4.62 -10.54
C VAL A 131 24.52 -5.62 -9.70
N MET A 132 24.87 -6.89 -9.70
CA MET A 132 24.21 -7.91 -8.87
C MET A 132 24.27 -7.56 -7.37
N THR A 133 25.39 -7.04 -6.87
CA THR A 133 25.58 -6.74 -5.43
C THR A 133 24.59 -5.70 -4.91
N VAL A 134 24.09 -4.79 -5.74
CA VAL A 134 23.11 -3.76 -5.33
C VAL A 134 21.67 -4.11 -5.64
N ALA A 135 21.43 -5.13 -6.44
CA ALA A 135 20.08 -5.61 -6.71
C ALA A 135 19.39 -6.05 -5.41
N LEU A 136 18.08 -5.80 -5.33
CA LEU A 136 17.22 -6.31 -4.26
C LEU A 136 16.84 -7.77 -4.53
N GLY A 137 16.36 -8.47 -3.51
CA GLY A 137 15.85 -9.84 -3.68
C GLY A 137 14.68 -9.87 -4.67
N GLY A 138 14.77 -10.71 -5.70
CA GLY A 138 13.79 -10.79 -6.78
C GLY A 138 13.98 -9.75 -7.90
N GLN A 139 14.97 -8.86 -7.79
CA GLN A 139 15.26 -7.83 -8.77
C GLN A 139 16.28 -8.29 -9.82
N THR A 140 16.04 -7.95 -11.09
CA THR A 140 16.95 -8.18 -12.23
C THR A 140 17.46 -6.84 -12.76
N LEU A 141 18.71 -6.49 -12.45
CA LEU A 141 19.33 -5.24 -12.89
C LEU A 141 20.21 -5.44 -14.12
N LEU A 142 20.12 -4.48 -15.04
CA LEU A 142 20.91 -4.42 -16.28
C LEU A 142 21.71 -3.13 -16.34
N THR A 143 22.90 -3.19 -16.89
CA THR A 143 23.61 -1.99 -17.35
C THR A 143 23.00 -1.45 -18.63
N ALA A 144 23.25 -0.18 -18.94
CA ALA A 144 22.81 0.44 -20.21
C ALA A 144 23.26 -0.39 -21.44
N SER A 145 24.47 -0.97 -21.44
CA SER A 145 24.92 -1.83 -22.53
C SER A 145 24.11 -3.11 -22.69
N ALA A 146 23.69 -3.72 -21.58
CA ALA A 146 22.80 -4.90 -21.62
C ALA A 146 21.38 -4.51 -22.05
N ALA A 147 20.88 -3.35 -21.59
CA ALA A 147 19.57 -2.84 -21.99
C ALA A 147 19.51 -2.54 -23.50
N VAL A 148 20.56 -1.94 -24.07
CA VAL A 148 20.66 -1.72 -25.52
C VAL A 148 20.75 -3.03 -26.29
N ALA A 149 21.50 -4.01 -25.79
CA ALA A 149 21.65 -5.32 -26.43
C ALA A 149 20.38 -6.18 -26.36
N LEU A 150 19.47 -5.91 -25.40
CA LEU A 150 18.23 -6.64 -25.23
C LEU A 150 17.26 -6.47 -26.42
N GLY A 151 17.24 -5.28 -27.04
CA GLY A 151 16.27 -4.99 -28.10
C GLY A 151 14.82 -4.96 -27.58
N PRO A 152 13.81 -5.21 -28.46
CA PRO A 152 12.42 -5.31 -28.03
C PRO A 152 12.22 -6.49 -27.08
N GLY A 153 11.71 -6.25 -25.88
CA GLY A 153 11.60 -7.27 -24.84
C GLY A 153 10.71 -6.84 -23.68
N PRO A 154 10.99 -7.32 -22.47
CA PRO A 154 10.28 -6.96 -21.25
C PRO A 154 10.40 -5.45 -20.99
N GLU A 155 9.50 -4.94 -20.16
CA GLU A 155 9.54 -3.57 -19.69
C GLU A 155 10.84 -3.30 -18.93
N LEU A 156 11.52 -2.20 -19.27
CA LEU A 156 12.74 -1.74 -18.60
C LEU A 156 12.46 -0.44 -17.86
N VAL A 157 12.77 -0.42 -16.58
CA VAL A 157 12.64 0.76 -15.73
C VAL A 157 14.01 1.28 -15.33
N SER A 158 14.29 2.55 -15.64
CA SER A 158 15.54 3.19 -15.25
C SER A 158 15.55 3.53 -13.77
N HIS A 159 16.63 3.17 -13.08
CA HIS A 159 16.91 3.59 -11.70
C HIS A 159 17.94 4.74 -11.62
N GLY A 160 18.26 5.34 -12.76
CA GLY A 160 19.24 6.41 -12.86
C GLY A 160 20.69 5.91 -12.87
N HIS A 161 21.64 6.82 -12.63
CA HIS A 161 23.06 6.57 -12.81
C HIS A 161 23.75 6.16 -11.51
N TYR A 162 24.63 5.18 -11.63
CA TYR A 162 25.43 4.66 -10.52
C TYR A 162 26.92 4.69 -10.87
N ARG A 163 27.74 5.10 -9.91
CA ARG A 163 29.19 4.98 -10.00
C ARG A 163 29.62 3.64 -9.43
N LEU A 164 30.24 2.82 -10.27
CA LEU A 164 30.77 1.51 -9.89
C LEU A 164 32.28 1.66 -9.64
N LYS A 165 32.77 1.19 -8.51
CA LYS A 165 34.20 1.29 -8.16
C LYS A 165 35.07 0.63 -9.23
N GLY A 166 35.97 1.41 -9.80
CA GLY A 166 36.91 1.00 -10.87
C GLY A 166 36.40 1.19 -12.29
N LEU A 167 35.22 1.81 -12.48
CA LEU A 167 34.79 2.38 -13.74
C LEU A 167 34.98 3.89 -13.71
N ALA A 168 35.44 4.45 -14.84
CA ALA A 168 35.71 5.88 -14.94
C ALA A 168 34.43 6.71 -14.88
N GLU A 169 33.43 6.29 -15.65
CA GLU A 169 32.15 7.00 -15.78
C GLU A 169 31.01 6.26 -15.07
N PRO A 170 30.02 7.00 -14.54
CA PRO A 170 28.77 6.41 -14.07
C PRO A 170 28.03 5.72 -15.21
N ILE A 171 27.35 4.64 -14.87
CA ILE A 171 26.50 3.90 -15.80
C ILE A 171 25.05 3.93 -15.32
N GLU A 172 24.14 3.99 -16.26
CA GLU A 172 22.72 3.87 -15.97
C GLU A 172 22.35 2.41 -15.73
N LEU A 173 21.53 2.17 -14.67
CA LEU A 173 21.01 0.85 -14.33
C LEU A 173 19.52 0.79 -14.60
N PHE A 174 19.11 -0.30 -15.24
CA PHE A 174 17.72 -0.61 -15.56
C PHE A 174 17.28 -1.85 -14.81
N GLU A 175 16.00 -1.94 -14.49
CA GLU A 175 15.36 -3.14 -14.01
C GLU A 175 14.51 -3.77 -15.11
N ALA A 176 14.68 -5.06 -15.36
CA ALA A 176 13.77 -5.82 -16.21
C ALA A 176 12.59 -6.31 -15.37
N VAL A 177 11.37 -5.92 -15.76
CA VAL A 177 10.13 -6.26 -15.06
C VAL A 177 9.41 -7.38 -15.81
N ALA A 178 8.97 -8.40 -15.06
CA ALA A 178 8.17 -9.48 -15.64
C ALA A 178 6.79 -8.95 -16.10
N VAL A 179 6.20 -9.54 -17.12
CA VAL A 179 4.86 -9.17 -17.60
C VAL A 179 3.85 -9.25 -16.46
N GLY A 180 3.18 -8.13 -16.16
CA GLY A 180 2.24 -8.00 -15.06
C GLY A 180 2.88 -7.92 -13.68
N GLY A 181 4.22 -7.80 -13.61
CA GLY A 181 4.96 -7.53 -12.37
C GLY A 181 5.07 -6.02 -12.09
N GLU A 182 5.47 -5.70 -10.88
CA GLU A 182 5.76 -4.32 -10.46
C GLU A 182 7.26 -4.15 -10.30
N PRO A 183 7.84 -3.02 -10.78
CA PRO A 183 9.24 -2.70 -10.55
C PRO A 183 9.50 -2.43 -9.06
N GLN A 184 10.74 -2.59 -8.64
CA GLN A 184 11.15 -2.32 -7.27
C GLN A 184 11.74 -0.91 -7.13
N ARG A 185 11.90 -0.45 -5.89
CA ARG A 185 12.59 0.82 -5.62
C ARG A 185 14.03 0.81 -6.16
N PRO A 186 14.62 1.99 -6.42
CA PRO A 186 16.02 2.08 -6.81
C PRO A 186 16.95 1.32 -5.85
N PRO A 187 17.95 0.61 -6.41
CA PRO A 187 18.91 -0.13 -5.58
C PRO A 187 19.64 0.78 -4.59
N PRO A 188 19.85 0.35 -3.34
CA PRO A 188 20.56 1.13 -2.33
C PRO A 188 22.06 1.23 -2.63
N ASP A 189 22.70 2.24 -2.06
CA ASP A 189 24.15 2.36 -2.10
C ASP A 189 24.85 1.17 -1.41
N SER A 190 26.01 0.80 -1.96
CA SER A 190 26.94 -0.15 -1.35
C SER A 190 28.36 0.43 -1.33
N PRO A 191 29.34 -0.17 -0.62
CA PRO A 191 30.71 0.31 -0.60
C PRO A 191 31.40 0.34 -1.98
N LYS A 192 30.85 -0.38 -2.97
CA LYS A 192 31.43 -0.50 -4.31
C LYS A 192 30.58 0.11 -5.41
N VAL A 193 29.30 0.41 -5.12
CA VAL A 193 28.31 0.95 -6.07
C VAL A 193 27.43 1.96 -5.37
N TYR A 194 27.32 3.18 -5.88
CA TYR A 194 26.50 4.22 -5.28
C TYR A 194 25.86 5.10 -6.34
N ARG A 195 24.65 5.54 -6.06
CA ARG A 195 23.85 6.38 -6.95
C ARG A 195 24.46 7.77 -7.06
N VAL A 196 24.47 8.31 -8.28
CA VAL A 196 24.93 9.67 -8.57
C VAL A 196 23.87 10.41 -9.37
N THR A 197 23.88 11.74 -9.24
CA THR A 197 23.04 12.64 -10.02
C THR A 197 23.89 13.69 -10.71
N TRP A 198 23.44 14.14 -11.88
CA TRP A 198 24.11 15.22 -12.61
C TRP A 198 23.65 16.57 -12.06
N THR A 199 24.61 17.41 -11.74
CA THR A 199 24.39 18.80 -11.28
C THR A 199 25.14 19.77 -12.16
N ALA A 200 24.94 21.08 -12.00
CA ALA A 200 25.68 22.10 -12.73
C ALA A 200 27.22 21.97 -12.56
N GLY A 201 27.69 21.36 -11.48
CA GLY A 201 29.12 21.11 -11.21
C GLY A 201 29.58 19.69 -11.58
N GLY A 202 28.79 18.89 -12.31
CA GLY A 202 29.10 17.51 -12.68
C GLY A 202 28.39 16.46 -11.80
N TRP A 203 28.87 15.22 -11.84
CA TRP A 203 28.34 14.10 -11.08
C TRP A 203 28.56 14.28 -9.57
N ARG A 204 27.46 14.21 -8.80
CA ARG A 204 27.46 14.26 -7.33
C ARG A 204 26.86 12.98 -6.77
N LEU A 205 27.29 12.56 -5.59
CA LEU A 205 26.64 11.43 -4.87
C LEU A 205 25.20 11.79 -4.52
N ALA A 206 24.25 10.91 -4.83
CA ALA A 206 22.83 11.15 -4.54
C ALA A 206 22.59 11.38 -3.04
N ARG A 207 23.30 10.68 -2.16
CA ARG A 207 23.22 10.86 -0.68
C ARG A 207 23.73 12.21 -0.16
N GLU A 208 24.51 12.95 -0.96
CA GLU A 208 25.01 14.30 -0.64
C GLU A 208 24.07 15.41 -1.12
N VAL A 209 22.95 15.04 -1.76
CA VAL A 209 21.89 15.99 -2.12
C VAL A 209 21.30 16.57 -0.83
N PRO A 210 21.16 17.90 -0.72
CA PRO A 210 20.62 18.55 0.47
C PRO A 210 19.23 18.04 0.81
N ASN A 211 19.00 17.67 2.08
CA ASN A 211 17.70 17.24 2.55
C ASN A 211 17.58 17.35 4.07
N ASN A 212 16.34 17.33 4.58
CA ASN A 212 16.02 17.29 6.00
C ASN A 212 15.22 16.03 6.39
N LEU A 213 15.28 14.96 5.58
CA LEU A 213 14.44 13.76 5.76
C LEU A 213 14.76 12.95 7.04
N GLY A 214 15.87 13.24 7.72
CA GLY A 214 16.32 12.50 8.91
C GLY A 214 16.72 11.03 8.58
N PRO A 215 17.18 10.23 9.52
CA PRO A 215 17.54 8.83 9.31
C PRO A 215 16.31 7.93 9.16
N GLU A 216 16.41 6.85 8.37
CA GLU A 216 15.40 5.80 8.34
C GLU A 216 15.46 5.00 9.65
N ARG A 217 14.41 5.10 10.46
CA ARG A 217 14.37 4.45 11.78
C ARG A 217 13.46 3.22 11.82
N VAL A 218 12.65 3.04 10.79
CA VAL A 218 11.56 2.08 10.76
C VAL A 218 11.54 1.40 9.39
N ARG A 219 11.50 0.08 9.39
CA ARG A 219 11.41 -0.70 8.16
C ARG A 219 10.11 -0.40 7.41
N PHE A 220 10.21 -0.27 6.09
CA PHE A 220 9.10 -0.01 5.21
C PHE A 220 8.59 -1.31 4.57
N PHE A 221 7.26 -1.49 4.52
CA PHE A 221 6.63 -2.71 4.03
C PHE A 221 5.64 -2.42 2.90
N GLY A 222 5.75 -3.19 1.82
CA GLY A 222 4.87 -3.08 0.65
C GLY A 222 5.00 -1.74 -0.08
N ARG A 223 3.93 -1.32 -0.75
CA ARG A 223 3.79 0.00 -1.39
C ARG A 223 4.71 0.25 -2.58
N GLN A 224 5.20 -0.80 -3.22
CA GLN A 224 6.10 -0.63 -4.36
C GLN A 224 5.36 0.07 -5.52
N ALA A 225 4.11 -0.33 -5.79
CA ALA A 225 3.28 0.27 -6.83
C ALA A 225 3.08 1.78 -6.61
N GLU A 226 2.73 2.19 -5.39
CA GLU A 226 2.50 3.60 -5.08
C GLU A 226 3.78 4.43 -5.13
N LEU A 227 4.91 3.88 -4.66
CA LEU A 227 6.21 4.54 -4.80
C LEU A 227 6.61 4.71 -6.26
N PHE A 228 6.31 3.71 -7.07
CA PHE A 228 6.56 3.77 -8.52
C PHE A 228 5.64 4.75 -9.22
N ALA A 229 4.34 4.75 -8.89
CA ALA A 229 3.39 5.73 -9.41
C ALA A 229 3.81 7.19 -9.10
N LEU A 230 4.42 7.43 -7.91
CA LEU A 230 5.03 8.72 -7.59
C LEU A 230 6.19 9.04 -8.52
N ALA A 231 7.09 8.08 -8.75
CA ALA A 231 8.25 8.26 -9.62
C ALA A 231 7.83 8.53 -11.08
N GLU A 232 6.87 7.76 -11.58
CA GLU A 232 6.30 7.91 -12.91
C GLU A 232 5.63 9.28 -13.07
N ALA A 233 4.76 9.68 -12.12
CA ALA A 233 4.08 10.96 -12.15
C ALA A 233 5.07 12.13 -12.28
N PHE A 234 6.12 12.17 -11.46
CA PHE A 234 7.15 13.20 -11.53
C PHE A 234 8.08 13.04 -12.76
N GLY A 235 8.29 11.81 -13.22
CA GLY A 235 9.03 11.51 -14.45
C GLY A 235 8.33 12.03 -15.70
N GLU A 236 7.00 11.96 -15.75
CA GLU A 236 6.15 12.51 -16.82
C GLU A 236 5.93 14.04 -16.71
N GLY A 237 6.54 14.69 -15.71
CA GLY A 237 6.53 16.14 -15.56
C GLY A 237 5.40 16.70 -14.71
N ALA A 238 4.72 15.88 -13.89
CA ALA A 238 3.80 16.42 -12.91
C ALA A 238 4.53 17.36 -11.95
N SER A 239 3.98 18.55 -11.73
CA SER A 239 4.51 19.52 -10.77
C SER A 239 3.89 19.34 -9.37
N LEU A 240 2.69 18.80 -9.28
CA LEU A 240 1.96 18.58 -8.04
C LEU A 240 1.38 17.15 -8.00
N VAL A 241 1.78 16.40 -6.98
CA VAL A 241 1.25 15.07 -6.70
C VAL A 241 0.70 15.03 -5.28
N SER A 242 -0.55 14.62 -5.13
CA SER A 242 -1.20 14.45 -3.82
C SER A 242 -1.33 12.98 -3.49
N LEU A 243 -0.68 12.56 -2.40
CA LEU A 243 -0.82 11.23 -1.83
C LEU A 243 -1.99 11.24 -0.84
N VAL A 244 -3.12 10.67 -1.27
CA VAL A 244 -4.40 10.76 -0.55
C VAL A 244 -4.77 9.42 0.05
N GLY A 245 -5.19 9.42 1.33
CA GLY A 245 -5.59 8.18 1.99
C GLY A 245 -6.08 8.40 3.42
N PRO A 246 -6.64 7.37 4.07
CA PRO A 246 -7.18 7.51 5.42
C PRO A 246 -6.12 7.85 6.45
N GLY A 247 -6.56 8.34 7.61
CA GLY A 247 -5.67 8.52 8.77
C GLY A 247 -5.01 7.21 9.15
N GLY A 248 -3.69 7.22 9.38
CA GLY A 248 -2.96 6.00 9.75
C GLY A 248 -2.57 5.06 8.60
N ALA A 249 -2.87 5.41 7.32
CA ALA A 249 -2.49 4.60 6.15
C ALA A 249 -0.99 4.64 5.82
N GLY A 250 -0.23 5.53 6.46
CA GLY A 250 1.23 5.64 6.25
C GLY A 250 1.65 6.61 5.14
N LYS A 251 0.81 7.60 4.80
CA LYS A 251 1.10 8.61 3.76
C LYS A 251 2.44 9.32 3.95
N THR A 252 2.67 9.87 5.14
CA THR A 252 3.93 10.55 5.50
C THR A 252 5.13 9.62 5.33
N HIS A 253 4.99 8.36 5.74
CA HIS A 253 6.06 7.36 5.61
C HIS A 253 6.33 7.01 4.15
N ALA A 254 5.29 6.80 3.32
CA ALA A 254 5.42 6.54 1.89
C ALA A 254 6.05 7.74 1.15
N ALA A 255 5.60 8.97 1.41
CA ALA A 255 6.17 10.19 0.83
C ALA A 255 7.66 10.36 1.19
N THR A 256 8.00 10.14 2.47
CA THR A 256 9.38 10.23 2.94
C THR A 256 10.25 9.11 2.33
N GLN A 257 9.72 7.90 2.22
CA GLN A 257 10.41 6.77 1.60
C GLN A 257 10.66 7.00 0.11
N TYR A 258 9.67 7.55 -0.61
CA TYR A 258 9.86 7.99 -1.99
C TYR A 258 10.98 9.01 -2.09
N ALA A 259 10.93 10.09 -1.30
CA ALA A 259 11.94 11.15 -1.35
C ALA A 259 13.36 10.63 -1.10
N ARG A 260 13.53 9.64 -0.20
CA ARG A 260 14.84 9.00 0.05
C ARG A 260 15.30 8.14 -1.11
N ALA A 261 14.41 7.25 -1.61
CA ALA A 261 14.76 6.30 -2.65
C ALA A 261 15.09 7.01 -3.97
N TRP A 262 14.38 8.10 -4.28
CA TRP A 262 14.58 8.90 -5.50
C TRP A 262 15.32 10.24 -5.26
N LEU A 263 16.05 10.36 -4.14
CA LEU A 263 16.78 11.61 -3.80
C LEU A 263 17.70 12.09 -4.94
N GLY A 264 18.27 11.16 -5.70
CA GLY A 264 19.11 11.47 -6.86
C GLY A 264 18.40 12.18 -8.00
N ASP A 265 17.08 12.12 -8.09
CA ASP A 265 16.30 12.80 -9.13
C ASP A 265 16.04 14.29 -8.80
N TRP A 266 16.38 14.70 -7.57
CA TRP A 266 16.12 16.02 -7.02
C TRP A 266 17.41 16.76 -6.64
N PRO A 267 18.26 17.17 -7.63
CA PRO A 267 19.59 17.75 -7.35
C PRO A 267 19.54 19.04 -6.52
N GLY A 268 18.42 19.77 -6.52
CA GLY A 268 18.18 20.96 -5.69
C GLY A 268 17.79 20.65 -4.24
N GLY A 269 17.56 19.36 -3.94
CA GLY A 269 17.22 18.90 -2.59
C GLY A 269 15.84 18.30 -2.44
N ALA A 270 15.63 17.60 -1.31
CA ALA A 270 14.33 17.09 -0.88
C ALA A 270 14.02 17.58 0.54
N TRP A 271 12.90 18.28 0.71
CA TRP A 271 12.60 19.00 1.94
C TRP A 271 11.22 18.60 2.46
N PHE A 272 11.18 18.09 3.68
CA PHE A 272 9.96 17.74 4.38
C PHE A 272 9.48 18.91 5.23
N CYS A 273 8.24 19.33 5.06
CA CYS A 273 7.59 20.40 5.80
C CYS A 273 6.26 19.89 6.38
N ASP A 274 6.18 19.76 7.70
CA ASP A 274 4.95 19.43 8.41
C ASP A 274 4.09 20.71 8.56
N LEU A 275 2.86 20.66 8.06
CA LEU A 275 1.88 21.74 8.12
C LEU A 275 0.76 21.47 9.13
N SER A 276 0.92 20.46 10.00
CA SER A 276 -0.11 20.09 11.00
C SER A 276 -0.54 21.23 11.91
N GLU A 277 0.33 22.20 12.20
CA GLU A 277 0.05 23.36 13.04
C GLU A 277 -0.39 24.60 12.25
N ALA A 278 -0.29 24.58 10.91
CA ALA A 278 -0.71 25.70 10.07
C ALA A 278 -2.23 25.83 10.07
N ARG A 279 -2.73 27.05 10.23
CA ARG A 279 -4.18 27.39 10.22
C ARG A 279 -4.59 28.22 9.02
N ASP A 280 -3.63 28.88 8.37
CA ASP A 280 -3.80 29.75 7.24
C ASP A 280 -2.59 29.76 6.31
N ALA A 281 -2.67 30.48 5.20
CA ALA A 281 -1.60 30.60 4.22
C ALA A 281 -0.33 31.28 4.78
N ILE A 282 -0.47 32.20 5.72
CA ILE A 282 0.67 32.94 6.31
C ILE A 282 1.50 31.97 7.17
N MET A 283 0.83 31.17 7.99
CA MET A 283 1.48 30.14 8.80
C MET A 283 2.14 29.07 7.92
N ALA A 284 1.51 28.67 6.82
CA ALA A 284 2.09 27.73 5.86
C ALA A 284 3.36 28.29 5.20
N VAL A 285 3.34 29.53 4.73
CA VAL A 285 4.53 30.23 4.18
C VAL A 285 5.64 30.33 5.22
N SER A 286 5.29 30.69 6.46
CA SER A 286 6.26 30.78 7.56
C SER A 286 6.90 29.42 7.87
N ALA A 287 6.11 28.33 7.87
CA ALA A 287 6.62 26.97 8.06
C ALA A 287 7.59 26.57 6.93
N LEU A 288 7.23 26.86 5.67
CA LEU A 288 8.09 26.63 4.52
C LEU A 288 9.38 27.45 4.58
N GLY A 289 9.29 28.74 4.94
CA GLY A 289 10.47 29.61 5.12
C GLY A 289 11.45 29.05 6.15
N ARG A 290 10.94 28.63 7.31
CA ARG A 290 11.78 28.00 8.35
C ARG A 290 12.38 26.68 7.86
N CYS A 291 11.60 25.82 7.23
CA CYS A 291 12.06 24.55 6.68
C CYS A 291 13.20 24.73 5.67
N LEU A 292 13.10 25.73 4.83
CA LEU A 292 14.06 26.01 3.75
C LEU A 292 15.18 26.97 4.17
N GLY A 293 15.13 27.53 5.37
CA GLY A 293 16.08 28.56 5.83
C GLY A 293 16.00 29.85 5.01
N VAL A 294 14.81 30.24 4.55
CA VAL A 294 14.55 31.47 3.79
C VAL A 294 14.02 32.54 4.75
N PRO A 295 14.75 33.68 4.93
CA PRO A 295 14.25 34.79 5.73
C PRO A 295 13.10 35.47 4.98
N LEU A 296 11.97 35.72 5.70
CA LEU A 296 10.74 36.28 5.14
C LEU A 296 10.43 37.65 5.75
N GLU A 297 11.45 38.45 6.05
CA GLU A 297 11.29 39.68 6.84
C GLU A 297 10.86 40.90 6.01
N VAL A 298 11.03 40.89 4.68
CA VAL A 298 10.78 42.05 3.82
C VAL A 298 9.94 41.65 2.62
N GLY A 299 8.87 42.42 2.35
CA GLY A 299 8.00 42.24 1.19
C GLY A 299 6.86 41.26 1.39
N ASP A 300 6.29 40.73 0.26
CA ASP A 300 5.31 39.63 0.30
C ASP A 300 6.05 38.31 0.60
N PRO A 301 5.79 37.64 1.73
CA PRO A 301 6.49 36.42 2.11
C PRO A 301 6.36 35.29 1.07
N ALA A 302 5.21 35.20 0.36
CA ALA A 302 5.01 34.19 -0.68
C ALA A 302 5.83 34.49 -1.94
N GLU A 303 6.04 35.77 -2.29
CA GLU A 303 6.91 36.18 -3.38
C GLU A 303 8.38 35.87 -3.09
N THR A 304 8.86 36.30 -1.92
CA THR A 304 10.23 36.02 -1.45
C THR A 304 10.51 34.51 -1.44
N LEU A 305 9.56 33.71 -0.94
CA LEU A 305 9.69 32.25 -0.93
C LEU A 305 9.71 31.69 -2.36
N GLY A 306 8.83 32.15 -3.26
CA GLY A 306 8.76 31.72 -4.64
C GLY A 306 10.06 31.98 -5.42
N GLU A 307 10.68 33.16 -5.22
CA GLU A 307 11.99 33.49 -5.80
C GLU A 307 13.11 32.59 -5.27
N ALA A 308 13.15 32.39 -3.95
CA ALA A 308 14.15 31.51 -3.33
C ALA A 308 14.04 30.06 -3.82
N LEU A 309 12.82 29.55 -4.04
CA LEU A 309 12.56 28.25 -4.62
C LEU A 309 13.01 28.17 -6.09
N GLY A 310 12.72 29.21 -6.89
CA GLY A 310 13.14 29.30 -8.30
C GLY A 310 14.63 29.18 -8.50
N HIS A 311 15.43 29.70 -7.57
CA HIS A 311 16.90 29.63 -7.62
C HIS A 311 17.50 28.25 -7.23
N ARG A 312 16.72 27.36 -6.58
CA ARG A 312 17.20 26.03 -6.15
C ARG A 312 17.16 24.98 -7.27
N GLY A 313 16.49 25.27 -8.37
CA GLY A 313 16.34 24.35 -9.50
C GLY A 313 15.40 23.19 -9.18
N ARG A 314 15.66 22.01 -9.77
CA ARG A 314 14.80 20.84 -9.59
C ARG A 314 14.95 20.27 -8.18
N MET A 315 13.93 20.49 -7.35
CA MET A 315 13.87 20.03 -5.95
C MET A 315 12.50 19.44 -5.63
N LEU A 316 12.42 18.67 -4.55
CA LEU A 316 11.17 18.10 -4.03
C LEU A 316 10.78 18.78 -2.72
N LEU A 317 9.54 19.23 -2.64
CA LEU A 317 8.93 19.71 -1.40
C LEU A 317 7.82 18.75 -0.99
N LEU A 318 7.99 18.13 0.20
CA LEU A 318 6.98 17.31 0.84
C LEU A 318 6.19 18.18 1.83
N LEU A 319 4.91 18.38 1.55
CA LEU A 319 3.99 19.09 2.43
C LEU A 319 3.11 18.06 3.13
N ASP A 320 3.31 17.89 4.42
CA ASP A 320 2.59 16.88 5.20
C ASP A 320 1.41 17.49 5.96
N ASN A 321 0.29 16.76 6.04
CA ASN A 321 -0.92 17.13 6.79
C ASN A 321 -1.62 18.41 6.30
N VAL A 322 -1.84 18.54 5.00
CA VAL A 322 -2.43 19.77 4.39
C VAL A 322 -3.94 19.86 4.57
N GLU A 323 -4.60 18.80 5.02
CA GLU A 323 -6.08 18.72 5.08
C GLU A 323 -6.76 19.83 5.87
N GLN A 324 -6.07 20.46 6.83
CA GLN A 324 -6.66 21.54 7.64
C GLN A 324 -6.68 22.88 6.91
N ILE A 325 -5.86 23.05 5.88
CA ILE A 325 -5.66 24.34 5.19
C ILE A 325 -5.88 24.24 3.68
N VAL A 326 -6.56 23.20 3.20
CA VAL A 326 -6.79 22.95 1.76
C VAL A 326 -7.29 24.21 1.04
N GLY A 327 -8.30 24.90 1.59
CA GLY A 327 -8.85 26.13 1.00
C GLY A 327 -7.86 27.31 0.96
N ALA A 328 -6.94 27.40 1.91
CA ALA A 328 -5.95 28.48 1.99
C ALA A 328 -4.67 28.14 1.23
N VAL A 329 -4.29 26.86 1.20
CA VAL A 329 -3.05 26.40 0.58
C VAL A 329 -3.11 26.37 -0.94
N GLY A 330 -4.30 26.16 -1.52
CA GLY A 330 -4.50 26.09 -2.96
C GLY A 330 -4.01 27.35 -3.71
N PRO A 331 -4.53 28.53 -3.38
CA PRO A 331 -4.04 29.79 -3.98
C PRO A 331 -2.55 30.04 -3.73
N LEU A 332 -2.03 29.67 -2.56
CA LEU A 332 -0.62 29.77 -2.23
C LEU A 332 0.23 28.90 -3.14
N LEU A 333 -0.10 27.61 -3.26
CA LEU A 333 0.61 26.67 -4.13
C LEU A 333 0.57 27.13 -5.58
N GLY A 334 -0.57 27.63 -6.08
CA GLY A 334 -0.68 28.18 -7.43
C GLY A 334 0.32 29.32 -7.70
N ARG A 335 0.49 30.24 -6.73
CA ARG A 335 1.49 31.32 -6.82
C ARG A 335 2.93 30.81 -6.80
N LEU A 336 3.25 29.89 -5.89
CA LEU A 336 4.60 29.32 -5.73
C LEU A 336 4.99 28.47 -6.95
N MET A 337 4.09 27.63 -7.47
CA MET A 337 4.31 26.79 -8.64
C MET A 337 4.55 27.64 -9.91
N ALA A 338 3.84 28.76 -10.06
CA ALA A 338 4.07 29.66 -11.19
C ALA A 338 5.48 30.31 -11.17
N ARG A 339 6.05 30.55 -9.99
CA ARG A 339 7.37 31.14 -9.82
C ARG A 339 8.53 30.11 -9.81
N ALA A 340 8.23 28.90 -9.39
CA ALA A 340 9.19 27.82 -9.25
C ALA A 340 8.73 26.55 -10.00
N PRO A 341 8.64 26.55 -11.34
CA PRO A 341 8.06 25.46 -12.13
C PRO A 341 8.90 24.16 -12.09
N GLN A 342 10.15 24.23 -11.61
CA GLN A 342 11.02 23.07 -11.49
C GLN A 342 10.88 22.34 -10.14
N VAL A 343 10.07 22.89 -9.23
CA VAL A 343 9.80 22.26 -7.92
C VAL A 343 8.73 21.20 -8.09
N GLY A 344 9.02 19.98 -7.64
CA GLY A 344 8.03 18.94 -7.46
C GLY A 344 7.36 19.09 -6.08
N TRP A 345 6.06 19.17 -6.07
CA TRP A 345 5.25 19.29 -4.85
C TRP A 345 4.60 17.94 -4.56
N LEU A 346 5.03 17.29 -3.49
CA LEU A 346 4.42 16.06 -2.98
C LEU A 346 3.64 16.39 -1.71
N VAL A 347 2.33 16.25 -1.78
CA VAL A 347 1.43 16.63 -0.70
C VAL A 347 0.83 15.37 -0.08
N THR A 348 0.80 15.27 1.24
CA THR A 348 0.02 14.25 1.92
C THR A 348 -1.25 14.87 2.50
N SER A 349 -2.38 14.25 2.23
CA SER A 349 -3.68 14.74 2.69
C SER A 349 -4.67 13.59 2.87
N ARG A 350 -5.77 13.84 3.57
CA ARG A 350 -6.92 12.94 3.63
C ARG A 350 -7.92 13.19 2.50
N GLN A 351 -7.77 14.30 1.78
CA GLN A 351 -8.59 14.69 0.65
C GLN A 351 -7.71 15.34 -0.42
N ARG A 352 -8.17 15.36 -1.67
CA ARG A 352 -7.50 16.05 -2.76
C ARG A 352 -7.56 17.57 -2.54
N LEU A 353 -6.65 18.27 -3.19
CA LEU A 353 -6.59 19.74 -3.14
C LEU A 353 -7.49 20.40 -4.17
N ASP A 354 -7.95 19.67 -5.18
CA ASP A 354 -8.74 20.14 -6.33
C ASP A 354 -8.05 21.27 -7.12
N LEU A 355 -6.74 21.19 -7.25
CA LEU A 355 -5.93 22.12 -8.00
C LEU A 355 -5.72 21.68 -9.44
N ARG A 356 -5.70 22.66 -10.36
CA ARG A 356 -5.44 22.37 -11.78
C ARG A 356 -4.04 21.75 -11.95
N GLY A 357 -4.00 20.57 -12.58
CA GLY A 357 -2.74 19.83 -12.80
C GLY A 357 -2.32 18.96 -11.61
N GLU A 358 -3.12 18.87 -10.55
CA GLU A 358 -2.92 17.93 -9.47
C GLU A 358 -3.04 16.49 -9.97
N ARG A 359 -2.04 15.67 -9.67
CA ARG A 359 -2.09 14.22 -9.82
C ARG A 359 -2.37 13.58 -8.48
N VAL A 360 -3.41 12.77 -8.40
CA VAL A 360 -3.80 12.11 -7.16
C VAL A 360 -3.40 10.66 -7.21
N ILE A 361 -2.65 10.23 -6.19
CA ILE A 361 -2.29 8.82 -5.95
C ILE A 361 -2.99 8.41 -4.65
N ALA A 362 -3.86 7.42 -4.76
CA ALA A 362 -4.54 6.87 -3.59
C ALA A 362 -3.62 5.96 -2.79
N LEU A 363 -3.59 6.12 -1.48
CA LEU A 363 -2.90 5.23 -0.55
C LEU A 363 -3.92 4.51 0.32
N ASP A 364 -4.39 3.37 -0.16
CA ASP A 364 -5.31 2.50 0.57
C ASP A 364 -4.59 1.81 1.76
N PRO A 365 -5.29 1.20 2.70
CA PRO A 365 -4.67 0.29 3.68
C PRO A 365 -3.86 -0.83 3.00
N LEU A 366 -2.96 -1.47 3.73
CA LEU A 366 -2.25 -2.65 3.22
C LEU A 366 -3.23 -3.78 2.94
N ALA A 367 -2.99 -4.56 1.89
CA ALA A 367 -3.80 -5.72 1.58
C ALA A 367 -3.90 -6.66 2.79
N THR A 368 -5.10 -7.19 3.01
CA THR A 368 -5.35 -8.14 4.11
C THR A 368 -5.48 -9.54 3.52
N PRO A 369 -4.71 -10.52 4.03
CA PRO A 369 -4.78 -11.87 3.53
C PRO A 369 -6.08 -12.57 3.96
N GLU A 370 -6.47 -13.58 3.20
CA GLU A 370 -7.51 -14.51 3.61
C GLU A 370 -7.09 -15.25 4.89
N PRO A 371 -7.92 -15.28 5.95
CA PRO A 371 -7.57 -15.96 7.21
C PRO A 371 -7.28 -17.46 7.08
N SER A 372 -7.70 -18.07 5.97
CA SER A 372 -7.45 -19.47 5.62
C SER A 372 -6.19 -19.69 4.80
N ALA A 373 -5.45 -18.61 4.46
CA ALA A 373 -4.22 -18.72 3.70
C ALA A 373 -3.15 -19.51 4.48
N GLY A 374 -2.33 -20.27 3.76
CA GLY A 374 -1.21 -21.01 4.35
C GLY A 374 -0.19 -20.08 4.99
N LEU A 375 0.51 -20.57 6.02
CA LEU A 375 1.49 -19.79 6.81
C LEU A 375 2.52 -19.06 5.93
N ASP A 376 2.90 -19.64 4.82
CA ASP A 376 3.94 -19.10 3.94
C ASP A 376 3.44 -17.93 3.13
N LEU A 377 2.23 -18.00 2.59
CA LEU A 377 1.57 -16.87 1.94
C LEU A 377 1.36 -15.72 2.94
N LEU A 378 0.97 -16.04 4.17
CA LEU A 378 0.80 -15.04 5.22
C LEU A 378 2.09 -14.29 5.54
N ARG A 379 3.25 -14.95 5.51
CA ARG A 379 4.55 -14.31 5.76
C ARG A 379 4.97 -13.31 4.69
N GLU A 380 4.52 -13.50 3.46
CA GLU A 380 4.82 -12.61 2.33
C GLU A 380 3.93 -11.37 2.29
N GLU A 381 2.78 -11.40 2.98
CA GLU A 381 1.84 -10.29 3.00
C GLU A 381 2.38 -9.07 3.77
N PRO A 382 2.44 -7.89 3.15
CA PRO A 382 2.99 -6.68 3.77
C PRO A 382 2.38 -6.31 5.11
N ALA A 383 1.06 -6.50 5.28
CA ALA A 383 0.37 -6.19 6.52
C ALA A 383 0.77 -7.14 7.66
N ILE A 384 0.93 -8.43 7.35
CA ILE A 384 1.42 -9.43 8.31
C ILE A 384 2.89 -9.16 8.63
N ALA A 385 3.73 -8.89 7.62
CA ALA A 385 5.14 -8.60 7.81
C ALA A 385 5.36 -7.37 8.71
N LEU A 386 4.56 -6.32 8.52
CA LEU A 386 4.55 -5.14 9.40
C LEU A 386 4.17 -5.52 10.84
N PHE A 387 3.08 -6.27 11.04
CA PHE A 387 2.64 -6.70 12.37
C PHE A 387 3.73 -7.52 13.07
N VAL A 388 4.33 -8.49 12.38
CA VAL A 388 5.39 -9.36 12.92
C VAL A 388 6.63 -8.55 13.30
N ASP A 389 7.09 -7.64 12.44
CA ASP A 389 8.24 -6.76 12.71
C ASP A 389 8.03 -5.92 13.97
N ARG A 390 6.84 -5.32 14.11
CA ARG A 390 6.48 -4.53 15.29
C ARG A 390 6.29 -5.37 16.54
N ALA A 391 5.74 -6.58 16.42
CA ALA A 391 5.62 -7.53 17.52
C ALA A 391 7.00 -7.97 18.02
N LEU A 392 7.94 -8.26 17.12
CA LEU A 392 9.33 -8.62 17.45
C LEU A 392 10.06 -7.47 18.17
N ALA A 393 9.80 -6.23 17.80
CA ALA A 393 10.41 -5.07 18.48
C ALA A 393 10.04 -4.96 19.97
N VAL A 394 8.87 -5.47 20.37
CA VAL A 394 8.39 -5.40 21.77
C VAL A 394 8.41 -6.76 22.47
N ALA A 395 8.44 -7.86 21.73
CA ALA A 395 8.47 -9.23 22.20
C ALA A 395 9.48 -10.04 21.35
N PRO A 396 10.78 -10.03 21.67
CA PRO A 396 11.83 -10.64 20.83
C PRO A 396 11.65 -12.16 20.57
N ASN A 397 10.89 -12.81 21.43
CA ASN A 397 10.59 -14.25 21.31
C ASN A 397 9.33 -14.52 20.46
N PHE A 398 8.63 -13.50 19.99
CA PHE A 398 7.47 -13.68 19.13
C PHE A 398 7.88 -14.37 17.82
N ARG A 399 7.07 -15.34 17.39
CA ARG A 399 7.23 -16.03 16.10
C ARG A 399 5.86 -16.19 15.48
N LEU A 400 5.76 -15.94 14.18
CA LEU A 400 4.59 -16.31 13.41
C LEU A 400 4.71 -17.79 13.04
N ASP A 401 3.84 -18.61 13.60
CA ASP A 401 3.81 -20.06 13.44
C ASP A 401 2.40 -20.59 13.14
N ALA A 402 2.27 -21.89 12.97
CA ALA A 402 0.99 -22.52 12.64
C ALA A 402 -0.09 -22.33 13.74
N ASP A 403 0.33 -22.14 15.00
CA ASP A 403 -0.60 -22.04 16.14
C ASP A 403 -1.23 -20.64 16.23
N ASN A 404 -0.55 -19.57 15.75
CA ASN A 404 -1.00 -18.19 15.86
C ASN A 404 -1.30 -17.49 14.52
N ALA A 405 -0.87 -18.06 13.40
CA ALA A 405 -0.98 -17.43 12.08
C ALA A 405 -2.43 -17.05 11.72
N ALA A 406 -3.38 -17.94 11.97
CA ALA A 406 -4.79 -17.68 11.70
C ALA A 406 -5.36 -16.53 12.59
N ASP A 407 -4.92 -16.44 13.84
CA ASP A 407 -5.34 -15.37 14.75
C ASP A 407 -4.72 -14.04 14.35
N VAL A 408 -3.46 -14.02 13.91
CA VAL A 408 -2.78 -12.83 13.37
C VAL A 408 -3.45 -12.38 12.08
N ALA A 409 -3.75 -13.28 11.14
CA ALA A 409 -4.43 -12.95 9.90
C ALA A 409 -5.83 -12.34 10.16
N ARG A 410 -6.61 -12.93 11.07
CA ARG A 410 -7.91 -12.38 11.49
C ARG A 410 -7.77 -11.02 12.16
N LEU A 411 -6.74 -10.84 12.98
CA LEU A 411 -6.46 -9.56 13.63
C LEU A 411 -6.10 -8.48 12.62
N VAL A 412 -5.26 -8.80 11.64
CA VAL A 412 -4.88 -7.90 10.54
C VAL A 412 -6.10 -7.53 9.69
N ALA A 413 -6.95 -8.50 9.33
CA ALA A 413 -8.20 -8.27 8.61
C ALA A 413 -9.17 -7.41 9.44
N LEU A 414 -9.29 -7.66 10.75
CA LEU A 414 -10.15 -6.90 11.67
C LEU A 414 -9.71 -5.43 11.79
N LEU A 415 -8.42 -5.16 11.58
CA LEU A 415 -7.82 -3.82 11.59
C LEU A 415 -7.75 -3.19 10.19
N ASP A 416 -8.40 -3.81 9.18
CA ASP A 416 -8.47 -3.34 7.80
C ASP A 416 -7.09 -3.12 7.14
N GLY A 417 -6.03 -3.76 7.62
CA GLY A 417 -4.68 -3.54 7.12
C GLY A 417 -4.13 -2.12 7.35
N LEU A 418 -4.75 -1.31 8.21
CA LEU A 418 -4.28 0.04 8.52
C LEU A 418 -2.96 0.00 9.30
N PRO A 419 -1.83 0.52 8.75
CA PRO A 419 -0.52 0.44 9.39
C PRO A 419 -0.50 0.90 10.85
N LEU A 420 -1.08 2.06 11.14
CA LEU A 420 -1.14 2.56 12.52
C LEU A 420 -1.89 1.63 13.46
N ALA A 421 -3.00 1.05 13.01
CA ALA A 421 -3.77 0.10 13.80
C ALA A 421 -3.00 -1.21 14.04
N LEU A 422 -2.25 -1.67 13.02
CA LEU A 422 -1.39 -2.85 13.13
C LEU A 422 -0.24 -2.62 14.11
N GLU A 423 0.41 -1.46 14.09
CA GLU A 423 1.48 -1.08 15.01
C GLU A 423 0.98 -1.03 16.46
N LEU A 424 -0.19 -0.40 16.68
CA LEU A 424 -0.79 -0.31 18.02
C LEU A 424 -1.20 -1.70 18.56
N ALA A 425 -1.72 -2.58 17.71
CA ALA A 425 -2.05 -3.95 18.09
C ALA A 425 -0.80 -4.79 18.37
N ALA A 426 0.22 -4.68 17.52
CA ALA A 426 1.49 -5.40 17.69
C ALA A 426 2.20 -5.01 18.99
N ALA A 427 2.13 -3.74 19.42
CA ALA A 427 2.67 -3.29 20.69
C ALA A 427 2.05 -4.01 21.92
N ARG A 428 0.84 -4.58 21.77
CA ARG A 428 0.16 -5.32 22.84
C ARG A 428 0.59 -6.78 22.93
N VAL A 429 1.29 -7.31 21.93
CA VAL A 429 1.78 -8.70 21.91
C VAL A 429 2.71 -8.98 23.09
N ARG A 430 3.39 -7.97 23.63
CA ARG A 430 4.19 -8.09 24.85
C ARG A 430 3.41 -8.58 26.07
N VAL A 431 2.11 -8.26 26.15
CA VAL A 431 1.25 -8.56 27.32
C VAL A 431 0.18 -9.61 26.99
N LEU A 432 -0.31 -9.62 25.75
CA LEU A 432 -1.41 -10.47 25.32
C LEU A 432 -1.03 -11.21 24.02
N PRO A 433 -1.23 -12.53 23.96
CA PRO A 433 -1.07 -13.25 22.69
C PRO A 433 -2.11 -12.79 21.67
N PRO A 434 -1.86 -12.91 20.35
CA PRO A 434 -2.76 -12.46 19.27
C PRO A 434 -4.20 -12.90 19.47
N ARG A 435 -4.44 -14.15 19.86
CA ARG A 435 -5.76 -14.69 20.16
C ARG A 435 -6.51 -13.87 21.22
N ARG A 436 -5.83 -13.47 22.30
CA ARG A 436 -6.44 -12.68 23.38
C ARG A 436 -6.71 -11.23 22.96
N ILE A 437 -5.86 -10.68 22.09
CA ILE A 437 -6.11 -9.37 21.47
C ILE A 437 -7.40 -9.46 20.66
N LEU A 438 -7.53 -10.48 19.81
CA LEU A 438 -8.71 -10.73 18.98
C LEU A 438 -9.99 -10.89 19.83
N GLU A 439 -9.96 -11.69 20.91
CA GLU A 439 -11.09 -11.89 21.82
C GLU A 439 -11.57 -10.58 22.50
N ARG A 440 -10.66 -9.61 22.68
CA ARG A 440 -10.96 -8.33 23.36
C ARG A 440 -11.29 -7.18 22.41
N MET A 441 -11.37 -7.43 21.14
CA MET A 441 -11.59 -6.38 20.12
C MET A 441 -12.97 -5.72 20.17
N SER A 442 -13.90 -6.15 21.06
CA SER A 442 -15.18 -5.44 21.28
C SER A 442 -15.00 -3.98 21.72
N LYS A 443 -13.88 -3.67 22.37
CA LYS A 443 -13.49 -2.29 22.75
C LYS A 443 -12.22 -1.87 22.04
N ARG A 444 -12.17 -2.09 20.76
CA ARG A 444 -11.04 -1.94 19.84
C ARG A 444 -10.24 -0.65 20.06
N PHE A 445 -10.89 0.49 20.14
CA PHE A 445 -10.21 1.78 20.27
C PHE A 445 -9.52 1.96 21.62
N ASP A 446 -10.14 1.48 22.70
CA ASP A 446 -9.56 1.58 24.04
C ASP A 446 -8.33 0.68 24.18
N LEU A 447 -8.37 -0.52 23.59
CA LEU A 447 -7.25 -1.45 23.60
C LEU A 447 -6.05 -0.92 22.80
N LEU A 448 -6.29 -0.24 21.67
CA LEU A 448 -5.27 0.27 20.75
C LEU A 448 -4.68 1.62 21.17
N ARG A 449 -5.02 2.13 22.34
CA ARG A 449 -4.46 3.37 22.86
C ARG A 449 -2.95 3.25 23.07
N ASP A 450 -2.17 4.15 22.48
CA ASP A 450 -0.74 4.23 22.74
C ASP A 450 -0.49 4.85 24.12
N GLN A 451 0.08 4.06 25.04
CA GLN A 451 0.37 4.50 26.40
C GLN A 451 1.63 5.38 26.51
N ARG A 452 2.42 5.54 25.45
CA ARG A 452 3.72 6.21 25.51
C ARG A 452 3.72 7.68 25.13
N GLY A 453 2.62 8.21 24.61
CA GLY A 453 2.49 9.64 24.30
C GLY A 453 3.54 10.20 23.31
N ARG A 454 4.18 9.34 22.50
CA ARG A 454 5.23 9.74 21.56
C ARG A 454 4.60 10.08 20.20
N GLY A 455 4.40 11.35 19.98
CA GLY A 455 3.87 11.91 18.75
C GLY A 455 3.00 13.13 19.04
N VAL A 456 2.54 13.80 18.00
CA VAL A 456 1.50 14.82 18.14
C VAL A 456 0.28 14.13 18.77
N ALA A 457 -0.19 14.60 19.91
CA ALA A 457 -1.16 13.91 20.77
C ALA A 457 -2.42 13.39 20.02
N ARG A 458 -2.80 14.02 18.92
CA ARG A 458 -3.95 13.63 18.06
C ARG A 458 -3.70 12.44 17.13
N GLN A 459 -2.43 12.09 16.86
CA GLN A 459 -2.05 10.98 15.96
C GLN A 459 -1.51 9.78 16.69
N SER A 460 -1.35 9.87 18.00
CA SER A 460 -0.72 8.82 18.80
C SER A 460 -1.55 7.54 18.96
N THR A 461 -2.83 7.58 18.63
CA THR A 461 -3.72 6.43 18.68
C THR A 461 -4.61 6.36 17.44
N LEU A 462 -5.11 5.17 17.10
CA LEU A 462 -6.10 5.02 16.02
C LEU A 462 -7.34 5.87 16.29
N LYS A 463 -7.84 5.87 17.53
CA LYS A 463 -8.97 6.71 17.94
C LYS A 463 -8.66 8.18 17.74
N GLY A 464 -7.47 8.66 18.15
CA GLY A 464 -7.07 10.04 17.95
C GLY A 464 -6.96 10.44 16.48
N ALA A 465 -6.49 9.54 15.60
CA ALA A 465 -6.42 9.79 14.17
C ALA A 465 -7.83 9.92 13.53
N ILE A 466 -8.78 9.10 13.98
CA ILE A 466 -10.16 9.16 13.51
C ILE A 466 -10.89 10.37 14.14
N ASP A 467 -10.69 10.66 15.43
CA ASP A 467 -11.24 11.85 16.11
C ASP A 467 -10.84 13.14 15.38
N TRP A 468 -9.57 13.24 15.00
CA TRP A 468 -9.11 14.40 14.23
C TRP A 468 -9.79 14.51 12.87
N SER A 469 -10.01 13.38 12.16
CA SER A 469 -10.77 13.38 10.91
C SER A 469 -12.21 13.85 11.12
N TRP A 470 -12.84 13.40 12.21
CA TRP A 470 -14.19 13.80 12.59
C TRP A 470 -14.31 15.29 12.91
N GLU A 471 -13.34 15.87 13.63
CA GLU A 471 -13.32 17.29 13.96
C GLU A 471 -13.28 18.21 12.72
N LEU A 472 -12.72 17.72 11.61
CA LEU A 472 -12.65 18.46 10.34
C LEU A 472 -13.94 18.39 9.50
N LEU A 473 -14.91 17.57 9.89
CA LEU A 473 -16.20 17.47 9.20
C LEU A 473 -17.13 18.62 9.56
N ALA A 474 -17.90 19.10 8.58
CA ALA A 474 -19.05 19.96 8.83
C ALA A 474 -20.13 19.20 9.62
N PRO A 475 -21.04 19.90 10.35
CA PRO A 475 -22.08 19.24 11.14
C PRO A 475 -22.94 18.24 10.36
N ALA A 476 -23.38 18.59 9.15
CA ALA A 476 -24.14 17.71 8.27
C ALA A 476 -23.33 16.47 7.83
N GLU A 477 -22.01 16.62 7.56
CA GLU A 477 -21.12 15.51 7.23
C GLU A 477 -20.92 14.57 8.43
N ARG A 478 -20.84 15.10 9.66
CA ARG A 478 -20.78 14.29 10.88
C ARG A 478 -22.05 13.47 11.06
N ALA A 479 -23.23 14.09 10.86
CA ALA A 479 -24.50 13.42 10.91
C ALA A 479 -24.60 12.31 9.85
N ALA A 480 -24.18 12.60 8.62
CA ALA A 480 -24.16 11.63 7.53
C ALA A 480 -23.22 10.44 7.83
N LEU A 481 -21.98 10.70 8.27
CA LEU A 481 -21.04 9.64 8.62
C LEU A 481 -21.54 8.77 9.78
N ALA A 482 -22.12 9.38 10.82
CA ALA A 482 -22.72 8.64 11.93
C ALA A 482 -23.84 7.73 11.45
N GLN A 483 -24.74 8.23 10.60
CA GLN A 483 -25.84 7.45 10.03
C GLN A 483 -25.36 6.35 9.09
N CYS A 484 -24.29 6.56 8.32
CA CYS A 484 -23.66 5.52 7.49
C CYS A 484 -23.16 4.31 8.30
N ALA A 485 -22.98 4.44 9.61
CA ALA A 485 -22.57 3.31 10.46
C ALA A 485 -23.54 2.13 10.43
N VAL A 486 -24.83 2.36 10.09
CA VAL A 486 -25.83 1.28 10.04
C VAL A 486 -25.65 0.33 8.85
N PHE A 487 -24.86 0.68 7.83
CA PHE A 487 -24.62 -0.22 6.71
C PHE A 487 -23.70 -1.38 7.11
N GLU A 488 -24.01 -2.58 6.60
CA GLU A 488 -23.16 -3.75 6.74
C GLU A 488 -22.58 -4.11 5.35
N GLY A 489 -21.26 -4.09 5.24
CA GLY A 489 -20.59 -4.27 3.95
C GLY A 489 -20.69 -3.03 3.05
N SER A 490 -21.02 -3.21 1.77
CA SER A 490 -21.13 -2.12 0.81
C SER A 490 -22.58 -1.71 0.57
N PHE A 491 -22.78 -0.45 0.17
CA PHE A 491 -24.09 0.12 -0.19
C PHE A 491 -23.96 0.98 -1.45
N ASP A 492 -25.05 1.18 -2.17
CA ASP A 492 -25.12 2.09 -3.32
C ASP A 492 -25.66 3.48 -2.91
N LEU A 493 -25.75 4.39 -3.88
CA LEU A 493 -26.23 5.75 -3.63
C LEU A 493 -27.72 5.75 -3.23
N GLU A 494 -28.55 4.90 -3.85
CA GLU A 494 -29.97 4.79 -3.51
C GLU A 494 -30.18 4.42 -2.04
N ALA A 495 -29.35 3.48 -1.53
CA ALA A 495 -29.37 3.13 -0.12
C ALA A 495 -28.93 4.29 0.78
N ALA A 496 -27.88 5.05 0.39
CA ALA A 496 -27.46 6.23 1.12
C ALA A 496 -28.58 7.29 1.17
N GLU A 497 -29.23 7.58 0.05
CA GLU A 497 -30.37 8.52 -0.02
C GLU A 497 -31.54 8.08 0.86
N ALA A 498 -31.79 6.78 0.94
CA ALA A 498 -32.88 6.25 1.77
C ALA A 498 -32.57 6.29 3.29
N VAL A 499 -31.30 6.24 3.66
CA VAL A 499 -30.87 6.16 5.08
C VAL A 499 -30.55 7.51 5.67
N LEU A 500 -29.90 8.40 4.89
CA LEU A 500 -29.45 9.70 5.38
C LEU A 500 -30.65 10.64 5.60
N GLU A 501 -30.85 11.05 6.84
CA GLU A 501 -31.87 12.03 7.24
C GLU A 501 -31.17 13.30 7.70
N LEU A 502 -31.32 14.37 6.91
CA LEU A 502 -30.61 15.64 7.10
C LEU A 502 -31.56 16.86 7.00
N SER A 503 -32.87 16.65 7.14
CA SER A 503 -33.87 17.70 7.09
C SER A 503 -33.67 18.82 8.12
N ALA A 504 -32.99 18.50 9.23
CA ALA A 504 -32.59 19.48 10.23
C ALA A 504 -31.54 20.51 9.73
N TRP A 505 -30.86 20.22 8.61
CA TRP A 505 -29.91 21.15 7.99
C TRP A 505 -30.42 21.64 6.63
N PRO A 506 -31.14 22.78 6.56
CA PRO A 506 -31.75 23.25 5.31
C PRO A 506 -30.77 23.50 4.17
N ASP A 507 -29.52 23.84 4.51
CA ASP A 507 -28.42 24.06 3.56
C ASP A 507 -27.50 22.82 3.38
N ALA A 508 -27.90 21.65 3.86
CA ALA A 508 -27.11 20.45 3.68
C ALA A 508 -26.96 20.09 2.20
N PRO A 509 -25.77 19.68 1.76
CA PRO A 509 -25.59 19.12 0.42
C PRO A 509 -26.47 17.88 0.22
N MET A 510 -26.72 17.51 -1.04
CA MET A 510 -27.43 16.28 -1.36
C MET A 510 -26.66 15.04 -0.85
N ALA A 511 -27.34 13.91 -0.69
CA ALA A 511 -26.69 12.67 -0.23
C ALA A 511 -25.50 12.27 -1.11
N LEU A 512 -25.58 12.48 -2.42
CA LEU A 512 -24.49 12.27 -3.37
C LEU A 512 -23.26 13.11 -3.00
N ASP A 513 -23.43 14.42 -2.78
CA ASP A 513 -22.33 15.33 -2.47
C ASP A 513 -21.67 14.99 -1.13
N LEU A 514 -22.48 14.56 -0.16
CA LEU A 514 -22.00 14.13 1.16
C LEU A 514 -21.21 12.82 1.09
N VAL A 515 -21.72 11.84 0.33
CA VAL A 515 -21.01 10.57 0.09
C VAL A 515 -19.70 10.84 -0.65
N GLU A 516 -19.70 11.68 -1.68
CA GLU A 516 -18.50 12.09 -2.41
C GLU A 516 -17.51 12.81 -1.48
N SER A 517 -17.97 13.75 -0.67
CA SER A 517 -17.12 14.44 0.32
C SER A 517 -16.51 13.47 1.34
N LEU A 518 -17.28 12.49 1.83
CA LEU A 518 -16.76 11.48 2.77
C LEU A 518 -15.77 10.52 2.09
N VAL A 519 -15.95 10.20 0.81
CA VAL A 519 -14.98 9.46 -0.01
C VAL A 519 -13.71 10.27 -0.18
N ASP A 520 -13.82 11.54 -0.56
CA ASP A 520 -12.69 12.46 -0.72
C ASP A 520 -11.87 12.61 0.58
N LYS A 521 -12.54 12.55 1.74
CA LYS A 521 -11.90 12.60 3.07
C LYS A 521 -11.41 11.23 3.57
N CYS A 522 -11.48 10.20 2.73
CA CYS A 522 -11.06 8.83 3.03
C CYS A 522 -11.78 8.22 4.26
N LEU A 523 -13.00 8.65 4.54
CA LEU A 523 -13.87 8.08 5.57
C LEU A 523 -14.84 7.04 5.00
N LEU A 524 -15.13 7.13 3.69
CA LEU A 524 -15.73 6.10 2.87
C LEU A 524 -14.76 5.70 1.76
N ARG A 525 -14.92 4.50 1.22
CA ARG A 525 -14.22 4.04 0.02
C ARG A 525 -15.22 3.75 -1.08
N ALA A 526 -14.90 4.15 -2.31
CA ALA A 526 -15.66 3.77 -3.49
C ALA A 526 -15.14 2.43 -4.02
N LEU A 527 -16.04 1.52 -4.33
CA LEU A 527 -15.78 0.20 -4.87
C LEU A 527 -16.39 0.14 -6.28
N LEU A 528 -15.54 0.01 -7.30
CA LEU A 528 -16.01 -0.19 -8.67
C LEU A 528 -16.47 -1.64 -8.84
N GLN A 529 -17.73 -1.84 -9.20
CA GLN A 529 -18.27 -3.13 -9.58
C GLN A 529 -18.00 -3.44 -11.07
N THR A 530 -18.04 -4.71 -11.42
CA THR A 530 -17.85 -5.17 -12.82
C THR A 530 -18.93 -4.70 -13.79
N ASP A 531 -20.07 -4.21 -13.28
CA ASP A 531 -21.18 -3.61 -14.03
C ASP A 531 -21.07 -2.09 -14.18
N GLY A 532 -20.05 -1.48 -13.55
CA GLY A 532 -19.77 -0.05 -13.62
C GLY A 532 -20.51 0.80 -12.59
N GLU A 533 -21.42 0.24 -11.80
CA GLU A 533 -22.12 0.98 -10.75
C GLU A 533 -21.21 1.17 -9.52
N PRO A 534 -21.06 2.40 -9.00
CA PRO A 534 -20.25 2.66 -7.81
C PRO A 534 -20.96 2.14 -6.55
N ARG A 535 -20.22 1.49 -5.67
CA ARG A 535 -20.67 1.16 -4.31
C ARG A 535 -19.71 1.78 -3.31
N PHE A 536 -20.21 2.01 -2.10
CA PHE A 536 -19.48 2.67 -1.03
C PHE A 536 -19.39 1.73 0.17
N ALA A 537 -18.32 1.87 0.95
CA ALA A 537 -18.15 1.11 2.19
C ALA A 537 -17.32 1.90 3.20
N LEU A 538 -17.57 1.67 4.48
CA LEU A 538 -16.69 2.15 5.55
C LEU A 538 -15.52 1.18 5.77
N PHE A 539 -14.37 1.71 6.15
CA PHE A 539 -13.38 0.87 6.82
C PHE A 539 -13.92 0.43 8.19
N ARG A 540 -13.67 -0.80 8.58
CA ARG A 540 -14.26 -1.35 9.80
C ARG A 540 -13.96 -0.53 11.05
N SER A 541 -12.73 -0.01 11.17
CA SER A 541 -12.34 0.87 12.28
C SER A 541 -13.09 2.22 12.28
N ILE A 542 -13.43 2.73 11.10
CA ILE A 542 -14.24 3.95 10.96
C ILE A 542 -15.70 3.66 11.25
N GLN A 543 -16.21 2.50 10.84
CA GLN A 543 -17.58 2.07 11.12
C GLN A 543 -17.83 1.95 12.64
N ASP A 544 -16.90 1.28 13.35
CA ASP A 544 -17.02 1.13 14.82
C ASP A 544 -17.00 2.50 15.53
N TYR A 545 -16.16 3.42 15.05
CA TYR A 545 -16.11 4.79 15.54
C TYR A 545 -17.40 5.57 15.24
N ALA A 546 -17.92 5.46 14.02
CA ALA A 546 -19.17 6.10 13.61
C ALA A 546 -20.37 5.56 14.41
N HIS A 547 -20.36 4.28 14.77
CA HIS A 547 -21.35 3.70 15.72
C HIS A 547 -21.25 4.34 17.11
N GLU A 548 -20.03 4.51 17.67
CA GLU A 548 -19.87 5.23 18.95
C GLU A 548 -20.46 6.64 18.86
N LYS A 549 -20.22 7.34 17.75
CA LYS A 549 -20.73 8.70 17.54
C LYS A 549 -22.24 8.74 17.33
N LEU A 550 -22.82 7.73 16.64
CA LEU A 550 -24.27 7.64 16.47
C LEU A 550 -25.00 7.38 17.78
N ASP A 551 -24.37 6.68 18.75
CA ASP A 551 -24.91 6.41 20.07
C ASP A 551 -24.75 7.58 21.07
N ASP A 552 -23.82 8.51 20.82
CA ASP A 552 -23.48 9.61 21.70
C ASP A 552 -24.37 10.83 21.43
N LEU A 553 -25.25 11.18 22.37
CA LEU A 553 -26.14 12.35 22.29
C LEU A 553 -25.41 13.68 22.06
N SER A 554 -24.16 13.77 22.47
CA SER A 554 -23.35 14.97 22.37
C SER A 554 -22.50 15.06 21.09
N ALA A 555 -22.50 14.01 20.25
CA ALA A 555 -21.59 13.93 19.13
C ALA A 555 -21.94 14.90 18.00
N VAL A 556 -23.23 15.10 17.70
CA VAL A 556 -23.73 16.02 16.70
C VAL A 556 -24.99 16.71 17.21
N ALA A 557 -25.00 18.04 17.13
CA ALA A 557 -26.21 18.82 17.32
C ALA A 557 -26.66 19.42 15.97
N ASP A 558 -27.96 19.60 15.81
CA ASP A 558 -28.52 20.30 14.68
C ASP A 558 -28.34 21.85 14.80
N PRO A 559 -28.74 22.66 13.82
CA PRO A 559 -28.62 24.12 13.89
C PRO A 559 -29.43 24.77 15.02
N GLU A 560 -30.44 24.10 15.55
CA GLU A 560 -31.27 24.55 16.66
C GLU A 560 -30.69 24.14 18.02
N GLY A 561 -29.64 23.29 18.02
CA GLY A 561 -28.93 22.81 19.21
C GLY A 561 -29.52 21.53 19.78
N GLU A 562 -30.47 20.88 19.10
CA GLU A 562 -31.02 19.59 19.52
C GLU A 562 -30.09 18.43 19.11
N PRO A 563 -30.01 17.34 19.90
CA PRO A 563 -29.19 16.20 19.56
C PRO A 563 -29.64 15.48 18.28
N ALA A 564 -28.78 15.45 17.27
CA ALA A 564 -28.99 14.73 16.00
C ALA A 564 -28.42 13.29 16.03
N THR A 565 -27.83 12.90 17.14
CA THR A 565 -27.31 11.55 17.44
C THR A 565 -27.87 11.07 18.78
N GLY A 566 -27.65 9.81 19.10
CA GLY A 566 -28.14 9.16 20.31
C GLY A 566 -29.00 7.93 20.00
N PRO A 567 -29.48 7.20 21.03
CA PRO A 567 -30.19 5.95 20.84
C PRO A 567 -31.44 6.03 19.96
N ALA A 568 -32.18 7.14 20.03
CA ALA A 568 -33.37 7.38 19.19
C ALA A 568 -32.96 7.55 17.71
N ALA A 569 -32.00 8.44 17.42
CA ALA A 569 -31.48 8.65 16.08
C ALA A 569 -30.90 7.35 15.47
N ARG A 570 -30.22 6.56 16.28
CA ARG A 570 -29.76 5.23 15.87
C ARG A 570 -30.90 4.28 15.49
N ALA A 571 -31.94 4.22 16.30
CA ALA A 571 -33.11 3.35 16.04
C ALA A 571 -33.81 3.80 14.74
N GLU A 572 -33.97 5.09 14.53
CA GLU A 572 -34.56 5.65 13.30
C GLU A 572 -33.71 5.35 12.07
N ALA A 573 -32.38 5.57 12.13
CA ALA A 573 -31.47 5.23 11.03
C ALA A 573 -31.50 3.72 10.72
N ALA A 574 -31.51 2.87 11.76
CA ALA A 574 -31.64 1.43 11.61
C ALA A 574 -32.99 1.03 10.96
N LEU A 575 -34.06 1.75 11.28
CA LEU A 575 -35.38 1.47 10.69
C LEU A 575 -35.44 1.92 9.22
N ARG A 576 -34.89 3.10 8.87
CA ARG A 576 -34.79 3.51 7.47
C ARG A 576 -33.96 2.52 6.64
N HIS A 577 -32.82 2.09 7.17
CA HIS A 577 -32.00 1.04 6.57
C HIS A 577 -32.80 -0.26 6.37
N ALA A 578 -33.53 -0.72 7.42
CA ALA A 578 -34.31 -1.92 7.33
C ALA A 578 -35.41 -1.84 6.27
N ARG A 579 -36.14 -0.72 6.22
CA ARG A 579 -37.21 -0.48 5.21
C ARG A 579 -36.66 -0.48 3.78
N HIS A 580 -35.52 0.15 3.55
CA HIS A 580 -34.89 0.16 2.22
C HIS A 580 -34.55 -1.27 1.76
N PHE A 581 -33.84 -2.03 2.58
CA PHE A 581 -33.41 -3.37 2.20
C PHE A 581 -34.52 -4.42 2.26
N ALA A 582 -35.63 -4.18 2.98
CA ALA A 582 -36.81 -5.02 2.94
C ALA A 582 -37.48 -5.06 1.56
N ALA A 583 -37.25 -4.06 0.72
CA ALA A 583 -37.74 -4.04 -0.66
C ALA A 583 -37.31 -5.26 -1.50
N TRP A 584 -36.20 -5.91 -1.17
CA TRP A 584 -35.76 -7.15 -1.80
C TRP A 584 -36.73 -8.34 -1.56
N GLY A 585 -37.51 -8.31 -0.50
CA GLY A 585 -38.49 -9.36 -0.19
C GLY A 585 -39.90 -9.08 -0.71
N GLN A 586 -40.13 -7.95 -1.36
CA GLN A 586 -41.41 -7.63 -1.96
C GLN A 586 -41.71 -8.55 -3.15
N PRO A 587 -43.01 -8.87 -3.44
CA PRO A 587 -43.40 -9.82 -4.47
C PRO A 587 -42.80 -9.50 -5.87
N GLU A 588 -42.75 -8.22 -6.24
CA GLU A 588 -42.23 -7.74 -7.50
C GLU A 588 -40.72 -8.02 -7.61
N ALA A 589 -39.94 -7.72 -6.56
CA ALA A 589 -38.50 -7.95 -6.49
C ALA A 589 -38.18 -9.46 -6.56
N LEU A 590 -38.91 -10.28 -5.76
CA LEU A 590 -38.75 -11.73 -5.77
C LEU A 590 -39.10 -12.35 -7.14
N SER A 591 -40.15 -11.87 -7.81
CA SER A 591 -40.52 -12.28 -9.14
C SER A 591 -39.43 -11.92 -10.17
N ALA A 592 -38.86 -10.73 -10.07
CA ALA A 592 -37.80 -10.23 -10.94
C ALA A 592 -36.49 -11.03 -10.84
N LEU A 593 -36.23 -11.70 -9.71
CA LEU A 593 -35.08 -12.62 -9.56
C LEU A 593 -35.19 -13.89 -10.43
N ARG A 594 -36.36 -14.13 -11.05
CA ARG A 594 -36.63 -15.25 -11.97
C ARG A 594 -36.87 -14.77 -13.40
N GLY A 595 -36.83 -13.44 -13.64
CA GLY A 595 -37.10 -12.80 -14.93
C GLY A 595 -35.88 -12.77 -15.88
N PRO A 596 -35.99 -12.04 -17.01
CA PRO A 596 -34.93 -11.95 -18.03
C PRO A 596 -33.57 -11.47 -17.47
N ASP A 597 -33.59 -10.53 -16.53
CA ASP A 597 -32.39 -9.91 -15.94
C ASP A 597 -31.95 -10.60 -14.62
N GLN A 598 -32.37 -11.83 -14.40
CA GLN A 598 -32.12 -12.55 -13.14
C GLN A 598 -30.66 -12.56 -12.70
N ARG A 599 -29.70 -12.64 -13.64
CA ARG A 599 -28.26 -12.68 -13.31
C ARG A 599 -27.77 -11.35 -12.71
N ALA A 600 -28.15 -10.24 -13.30
CA ALA A 600 -27.79 -8.91 -12.80
C ALA A 600 -28.44 -8.64 -11.44
N ARG A 601 -29.75 -8.92 -11.31
CA ARG A 601 -30.49 -8.76 -10.04
C ARG A 601 -29.97 -9.64 -8.92
N ARG A 602 -29.62 -10.89 -9.20
CA ARG A 602 -29.02 -11.79 -8.19
C ARG A 602 -27.63 -11.33 -7.76
N ARG A 603 -26.82 -10.73 -8.66
CA ARG A 603 -25.53 -10.11 -8.30
C ARG A 603 -25.74 -8.91 -7.39
N ARG A 604 -26.71 -8.02 -7.69
CA ARG A 604 -27.03 -6.87 -6.85
C ARG A 604 -27.52 -7.33 -5.48
N LEU A 605 -28.44 -8.29 -5.40
CA LEU A 605 -28.88 -8.87 -4.12
C LEU A 605 -27.71 -9.52 -3.34
N ALA A 606 -26.80 -10.19 -4.03
CA ALA A 606 -25.62 -10.77 -3.39
C ALA A 606 -24.68 -9.69 -2.79
N ALA A 607 -24.55 -8.55 -3.46
CA ALA A 607 -23.80 -7.41 -2.96
C ALA A 607 -24.50 -6.73 -1.76
N ASP A 608 -25.83 -6.85 -1.66
CA ASP A 608 -26.64 -6.28 -0.58
C ASP A 608 -26.92 -7.28 0.56
N LEU A 609 -26.51 -8.53 0.43
CA LEU A 609 -26.95 -9.61 1.34
C LEU A 609 -26.69 -9.29 2.82
N ASP A 610 -25.52 -8.76 3.15
CA ASP A 610 -25.18 -8.41 4.54
C ASP A 610 -26.12 -7.34 5.10
N ASN A 611 -26.47 -6.34 4.28
CA ASN A 611 -27.44 -5.32 4.65
C ASN A 611 -28.86 -5.90 4.79
N VAL A 612 -29.27 -6.80 3.89
CA VAL A 612 -30.60 -7.44 3.94
C VAL A 612 -30.73 -8.32 5.20
N VAL A 613 -29.69 -9.08 5.54
CA VAL A 613 -29.62 -9.87 6.78
C VAL A 613 -29.69 -8.97 8.02
N ALA A 614 -28.93 -7.88 8.02
CA ALA A 614 -28.93 -6.91 9.11
C ALA A 614 -30.30 -6.20 9.23
N ALA A 615 -30.93 -5.88 8.11
CA ALA A 615 -32.26 -5.28 8.05
C ALA A 615 -33.31 -6.16 8.74
N SER A 616 -33.35 -7.47 8.43
CA SER A 616 -34.26 -8.40 9.07
C SER A 616 -34.06 -8.47 10.58
N ARG A 617 -32.82 -8.61 11.05
CA ARG A 617 -32.50 -8.69 12.48
C ARG A 617 -32.85 -7.42 13.25
N ARG A 618 -32.53 -6.24 12.67
CA ARG A 618 -32.78 -4.92 13.26
C ARG A 618 -34.26 -4.62 13.33
N ALA A 619 -35.01 -4.90 12.26
CA ALA A 619 -36.45 -4.73 12.24
C ALA A 619 -37.13 -5.65 13.28
N ALA A 620 -36.71 -6.89 13.40
CA ALA A 620 -37.21 -7.81 14.44
C ALA A 620 -36.95 -7.27 15.86
N ALA A 621 -35.75 -6.75 16.12
CA ALA A 621 -35.38 -6.17 17.41
C ALA A 621 -36.15 -4.86 17.72
N LEU A 622 -36.59 -4.13 16.72
CA LEU A 622 -37.42 -2.92 16.86
C LEU A 622 -38.93 -3.22 16.91
N GLY A 623 -39.35 -4.48 16.81
CA GLY A 623 -40.76 -4.88 16.79
C GLY A 623 -41.47 -4.64 15.44
N GLU A 624 -40.71 -4.35 14.36
CA GLU A 624 -41.24 -4.12 13.03
C GLU A 624 -41.34 -5.43 12.22
N GLY A 625 -42.25 -6.30 12.65
CA GLY A 625 -42.37 -7.69 12.19
C GLY A 625 -42.55 -7.81 10.67
N THR A 626 -43.33 -6.94 10.03
CA THR A 626 -43.57 -6.96 8.58
C THR A 626 -42.27 -6.66 7.82
N VAL A 627 -41.51 -5.62 8.23
CA VAL A 627 -40.24 -5.24 7.63
C VAL A 627 -39.21 -6.36 7.83
N ALA A 628 -39.18 -6.97 9.01
CA ALA A 628 -38.31 -8.11 9.33
C ALA A 628 -38.59 -9.29 8.38
N ALA A 629 -39.86 -9.60 8.15
CA ALA A 629 -40.28 -10.73 7.30
C ALA A 629 -39.96 -10.45 5.81
N GLU A 630 -40.22 -9.25 5.32
CA GLU A 630 -39.89 -8.86 3.96
C GLU A 630 -38.37 -8.97 3.74
N ALA A 631 -37.55 -8.39 4.62
CA ALA A 631 -36.08 -8.51 4.51
C ALA A 631 -35.62 -9.98 4.57
N ALA A 632 -36.23 -10.80 5.45
CA ALA A 632 -35.97 -12.23 5.53
C ALA A 632 -36.25 -12.95 4.19
N LEU A 633 -37.39 -12.66 3.55
CA LEU A 633 -37.75 -13.27 2.25
C LEU A 633 -36.71 -12.90 1.17
N GLY A 634 -36.23 -11.65 1.15
CA GLY A 634 -35.14 -11.20 0.26
C GLY A 634 -33.85 -12.00 0.48
N ALA A 635 -33.41 -12.14 1.73
CA ALA A 635 -32.23 -12.94 2.08
C ALA A 635 -32.41 -14.43 1.69
N LEU A 636 -33.56 -15.03 2.03
CA LEU A 636 -33.88 -16.42 1.72
C LEU A 636 -33.85 -16.72 0.22
N ALA A 637 -34.31 -15.79 -0.63
CA ALA A 637 -34.30 -15.97 -2.08
C ALA A 637 -32.89 -16.23 -2.66
N LEU A 638 -31.83 -15.77 -1.96
CA LEU A 638 -30.44 -16.05 -2.32
C LEU A 638 -29.86 -17.22 -1.51
N LEU A 639 -30.03 -17.22 -0.19
CA LEU A 639 -29.43 -18.21 0.71
C LEU A 639 -29.88 -19.65 0.43
N GLN A 640 -31.07 -19.86 -0.11
CA GLN A 640 -31.55 -21.18 -0.53
C GLN A 640 -30.70 -21.78 -1.66
N THR A 641 -30.01 -20.95 -2.45
CA THR A 641 -29.20 -21.40 -3.59
C THR A 641 -27.71 -21.40 -3.31
N VAL A 642 -27.24 -20.48 -2.46
CA VAL A 642 -25.80 -20.26 -2.19
C VAL A 642 -25.40 -20.71 -0.81
N GLY A 643 -26.35 -20.84 0.15
CA GLY A 643 -26.08 -21.14 1.56
C GLY A 643 -25.49 -19.93 2.32
N PRO A 644 -25.11 -20.06 3.60
CA PRO A 644 -25.31 -21.25 4.44
C PRO A 644 -26.78 -21.40 4.92
N LEU A 645 -27.31 -22.60 4.85
CA LEU A 645 -28.75 -22.90 5.22
C LEU A 645 -29.05 -22.59 6.69
N GLY A 646 -28.09 -22.77 7.60
CA GLY A 646 -28.25 -22.43 9.01
C GLY A 646 -28.49 -20.93 9.27
N LEU A 647 -27.91 -20.04 8.43
CA LEU A 647 -28.21 -18.60 8.50
C LEU A 647 -29.63 -18.31 8.01
N ALA A 648 -30.06 -18.99 6.94
CA ALA A 648 -31.44 -18.89 6.42
C ALA A 648 -32.48 -19.27 7.47
N GLU A 649 -32.25 -20.38 8.19
CA GLU A 649 -33.10 -20.85 9.27
C GLU A 649 -33.18 -19.82 10.42
N GLN A 650 -32.06 -19.34 10.91
CA GLN A 650 -32.01 -18.33 11.98
C GLN A 650 -32.76 -17.03 11.62
N ILE A 651 -32.62 -16.55 10.38
CA ILE A 651 -33.29 -15.32 9.92
C ILE A 651 -34.81 -15.56 9.83
N ALA A 652 -35.23 -16.71 9.30
CA ALA A 652 -36.63 -17.06 9.19
C ALA A 652 -37.31 -17.20 10.59
N GLU A 653 -36.66 -17.85 11.52
CA GLU A 653 -37.15 -17.98 12.90
C GLU A 653 -37.29 -16.64 13.61
N ALA A 654 -36.27 -15.76 13.49
CA ALA A 654 -36.31 -14.44 14.08
C ALA A 654 -37.45 -13.58 13.50
N ALA A 655 -37.63 -13.62 12.17
CA ALA A 655 -38.67 -12.88 11.48
C ALA A 655 -40.08 -13.39 11.86
N LEU A 656 -40.27 -14.72 11.92
CA LEU A 656 -41.54 -15.35 12.36
C LEU A 656 -41.86 -14.98 13.79
N SER A 657 -40.88 -14.99 14.70
CA SER A 657 -41.05 -14.58 16.08
C SER A 657 -41.49 -13.11 16.21
N ALA A 658 -41.00 -12.24 15.36
CA ALA A 658 -41.35 -10.82 15.34
C ALA A 658 -42.73 -10.55 14.70
N LEU A 659 -43.26 -11.45 13.90
CA LEU A 659 -44.63 -11.40 13.35
C LEU A 659 -45.71 -11.92 14.29
N ALA A 660 -45.32 -12.73 15.26
CA ALA A 660 -46.29 -13.28 16.21
C ALA A 660 -46.92 -12.13 17.03
N PRO A 661 -48.26 -12.06 17.16
CA PRO A 661 -48.87 -11.10 18.04
C PRO A 661 -48.33 -11.33 19.46
N GLY A 662 -47.86 -10.24 20.09
CA GLY A 662 -47.38 -10.31 21.47
C GLY A 662 -48.42 -10.98 22.40
N PRO A 663 -47.97 -11.59 23.52
CA PRO A 663 -48.86 -12.30 24.44
C PRO A 663 -49.93 -11.42 25.04
#